data_fdf87a3f758e8024be9e4c6faa7f4b52
#
_entry.id   fdf87a3f758e8024be9e4c6faa7f4b52
#
_cell.length_a   1.000
_cell.length_b   1.000
_cell.length_c   1.000
_cell.angle_alpha   90.00
_cell.angle_beta   90.00
_cell.angle_gamma   90.00
#
_symmetry.space_group_name_H-M   'P 1'
#
loop_
_entity.id
_entity.type
_entity.pdbx_description
1 polymer ?
#
loop_
_entity_poly.entity_id
_entity_poly.type
_entity_poly.pdbx_seq_one_letter_code
_entity_poly.pdbx_strand_id
1 'polypeptide(L)'
;MHPARAPGVSELVRNAVARTKKPEMPDEDIVENIIDIDVEDEMRAAFLEYSYSVIYSRALPDARDGLKPVQRRILFSMDELGLTPNKNHVKSSRVVGEVMGKYHPHGDSAIYDTLVRMAQDFTMRLPLIDGHGNFGSLDQGPAASRYTEARLAPASLTLVAGLDENTVDFVPNYDDSLQQPSVLPAAFPNLLVNGASGIAVGMATNMAPHNLGEVVQAAVHLIKNPDCSLDDLMRFVPGPDLPMGGRIIGLDGIRDAYLTGRGTFRTRATATIENVTPRRKGIVVTELPYLVGPEKVIDKMKDLVGQKKLQGVSDVKDLSDRHHGLRLVIELKNGFNPEAVLEQLYKLTPMEESFGINNVALVDGQPRTLGLKELLRVYTDFRIDVVRRRTTHRLGKKEDRLHLVDGLLIAILDIDEVIQIIRSSDDSATARARLMQVFDLSEAQATYILDLQLRRLTKFSRLELEKEADELRAEIEKLRAILADVKLLHKVVCDELLAVAKEFGTPRRTVLLEGNGAQAVARSASKSSMPLEIPDDPCWVLLSSTGLIARTTSADPLSTDGGRRKHDVVLAAARTSARGEFGIVTSAGRLFRVSALELPHLVDTHAAPVLDGGAPVAAFVDLAPGEKVLTVTSLRADSPGLALGTAAGVVKRVTTEYANKPIMEVITLKGDDVVIGAVELQTSTEELTFVTNEAQLLHFNAANVRPQGRTGGGVAGIKLGAGARAIFFGSVSRDGIVVTGAGHPGSPNGEITSLKVAPFTEFPAKGRATAGVRAHRFLRGENHLTFAWVGSAPARAADASGKAIGKLLTLDDADGKRDGSGDTAPGQIAAIGTTAPYASVAADASSAEVAEQTPVTAGEETGDGAIGDDGSRLSLFDGDDA
;
A
#
# COMPACT_ATOMS: atom_id res chain seq x y z
N MET A 1 47.25 -16.07 -55.34
CA MET A 1 46.60 -15.22 -56.29
C MET A 1 45.78 -14.19 -55.65
N HIS A 2 46.30 -12.99 -55.53
CA HIS A 2 45.58 -11.83 -55.02
C HIS A 2 44.76 -11.19 -56.14
N PRO A 3 43.50 -10.71 -55.87
CA PRO A 3 42.84 -9.78 -56.77
C PRO A 3 43.11 -8.34 -56.36
N ALA A 4 43.26 -7.51 -57.38
CA ALA A 4 43.68 -6.13 -57.40
C ALA A 4 42.78 -5.16 -56.64
N ARG A 5 43.38 -4.17 -55.96
CA ARG A 5 42.80 -2.96 -55.42
C ARG A 5 42.21 -2.06 -56.52
N ALA A 6 40.93 -1.70 -56.39
CA ALA A 6 40.35 -0.64 -57.19
C ALA A 6 40.80 0.73 -56.67
N PRO A 7 41.00 1.75 -57.55
CA PRO A 7 41.49 3.07 -57.15
C PRO A 7 40.44 3.89 -56.46
N GLY A 8 40.89 4.69 -55.49
CA GLY A 8 40.05 5.45 -54.51
C GLY A 8 39.31 6.63 -55.15
N VAL A 9 38.10 6.86 -54.66
CA VAL A 9 37.14 7.91 -55.01
C VAL A 9 37.67 9.33 -54.71
N SER A 10 38.89 9.51 -54.25
CA SER A 10 39.45 10.82 -53.88
C SER A 10 40.08 11.66 -55.03
N GLU A 11 40.24 11.07 -56.25
CA GLU A 11 40.87 11.80 -57.32
C GLU A 11 39.90 12.37 -58.38
N LEU A 12 38.63 11.96 -58.32
CA LEU A 12 37.61 12.45 -59.30
C LEU A 12 36.86 13.71 -58.81
N VAL A 13 37.10 14.18 -57.61
CA VAL A 13 36.42 15.38 -57.07
C VAL A 13 37.32 16.64 -57.19
N ARG A 14 38.60 16.51 -57.58
CA ARG A 14 39.50 17.68 -57.70
C ARG A 14 39.52 18.43 -59.04
N ASN A 15 38.86 17.94 -60.04
CA ASN A 15 38.93 18.58 -61.42
C ASN A 15 37.61 19.13 -61.95
N ALA A 16 36.56 19.29 -61.12
CA ALA A 16 35.27 19.86 -61.60
C ALA A 16 34.84 21.11 -60.82
N VAL A 17 35.75 21.87 -60.25
CA VAL A 17 35.43 23.24 -59.79
C VAL A 17 36.14 24.23 -60.77
N ALA A 18 35.49 24.40 -61.93
CA ALA A 18 35.74 25.58 -62.76
C ALA A 18 35.40 26.83 -61.95
N ARG A 19 36.41 27.68 -61.71
CA ARG A 19 36.23 29.01 -61.13
C ARG A 19 35.25 29.82 -61.98
N THR A 20 33.97 29.81 -61.63
CA THR A 20 33.08 30.92 -61.99
C THR A 20 33.50 32.07 -61.12
N LYS A 21 34.03 33.14 -61.72
CA LYS A 21 34.21 34.47 -61.16
C LYS A 21 32.86 34.85 -60.51
N LYS A 22 32.84 35.03 -59.17
CA LYS A 22 31.77 35.75 -58.50
C LYS A 22 31.68 37.11 -59.16
N PRO A 23 30.48 37.57 -59.50
CA PRO A 23 30.34 39.00 -59.83
C PRO A 23 30.81 39.79 -58.62
N GLU A 24 31.75 40.70 -58.80
CA GLU A 24 32.10 41.75 -57.87
C GLU A 24 30.82 42.56 -57.70
N MET A 25 30.15 42.38 -56.58
CA MET A 25 29.14 43.35 -56.09
C MET A 25 29.91 44.61 -55.73
N PRO A 26 29.39 45.80 -56.09
CA PRO A 26 29.97 47.04 -55.63
C PRO A 26 30.13 46.96 -54.08
N ASP A 27 31.25 47.38 -53.54
CA ASP A 27 31.41 47.76 -52.15
C ASP A 27 30.37 48.88 -51.87
N GLU A 28 29.16 48.54 -51.52
CA GLU A 28 28.31 49.41 -50.77
C GLU A 28 29.03 49.54 -49.41
N ASP A 29 29.52 50.71 -49.09
CA ASP A 29 30.04 51.05 -47.76
C ASP A 29 28.91 50.70 -46.74
N ILE A 30 29.02 49.50 -46.18
CA ILE A 30 28.21 49.13 -45.04
C ILE A 30 28.70 50.06 -43.94
N VAL A 31 27.98 51.11 -43.69
CA VAL A 31 28.20 52.00 -42.52
C VAL A 31 27.89 51.16 -41.30
N GLU A 32 28.89 50.47 -40.78
CA GLU A 32 28.78 49.75 -39.49
C GLU A 32 28.49 50.79 -38.39
N ASN A 33 27.34 50.77 -37.81
CA ASN A 33 27.00 51.57 -36.64
C ASN A 33 27.40 50.76 -35.40
N ILE A 34 28.68 50.86 -35.06
CA ILE A 34 29.26 50.21 -33.83
C ILE A 34 28.84 51.08 -32.65
N ILE A 35 28.02 50.54 -31.78
CA ILE A 35 27.65 51.14 -30.52
C ILE A 35 28.35 50.38 -29.41
N ASP A 36 29.14 51.06 -28.61
CA ASP A 36 29.78 50.50 -27.41
C ASP A 36 28.68 50.29 -26.36
N ILE A 37 28.45 49.03 -25.97
CA ILE A 37 27.50 48.65 -24.95
C ILE A 37 28.30 48.08 -23.78
N ASP A 38 28.02 48.57 -22.54
CA ASP A 38 28.60 48.00 -21.34
C ASP A 38 28.12 46.60 -21.14
N VAL A 39 29.05 45.65 -20.93
CA VAL A 39 28.74 44.21 -20.74
C VAL A 39 27.79 44.01 -19.55
N GLU A 40 27.92 44.80 -18.51
CA GLU A 40 27.02 44.70 -17.33
C GLU A 40 25.58 45.11 -17.70
N ASP A 41 25.40 46.17 -18.49
CA ASP A 41 24.08 46.62 -18.91
C ASP A 41 23.43 45.62 -19.89
N GLU A 42 24.23 45.09 -20.83
CA GLU A 42 23.72 44.06 -21.77
C GLU A 42 23.34 42.78 -21.03
N MET A 43 24.20 42.30 -20.14
CA MET A 43 23.87 41.11 -19.32
C MET A 43 22.65 41.35 -18.45
N ARG A 44 22.48 42.55 -17.87
CA ARG A 44 21.29 42.88 -17.08
C ARG A 44 20.03 42.90 -17.93
N ALA A 45 20.05 43.50 -19.11
CA ALA A 45 18.95 43.53 -20.03
C ALA A 45 18.54 42.12 -20.54
N ALA A 46 19.55 41.36 -20.99
CA ALA A 46 19.33 39.97 -21.47
C ALA A 46 18.82 39.05 -20.36
N PHE A 47 19.33 39.20 -19.12
CA PHE A 47 18.86 38.41 -17.98
C PHE A 47 17.42 38.75 -17.57
N LEU A 48 17.05 40.04 -17.65
CA LEU A 48 15.68 40.46 -17.39
C LEU A 48 14.72 39.89 -18.45
N GLU A 49 15.07 39.97 -19.72
CA GLU A 49 14.27 39.43 -20.85
C GLU A 49 14.13 37.90 -20.71
N TYR A 50 15.23 37.18 -20.46
CA TYR A 50 15.22 35.77 -20.18
C TYR A 50 14.34 35.43 -18.98
N SER A 51 14.48 36.14 -17.86
CA SER A 51 13.68 35.95 -16.65
C SER A 51 12.20 36.13 -16.91
N TYR A 52 11.87 37.19 -17.66
CA TYR A 52 10.50 37.48 -18.08
C TYR A 52 9.93 36.33 -18.93
N SER A 53 10.67 35.89 -19.95
CA SER A 53 10.27 34.75 -20.79
C SER A 53 10.05 33.46 -19.98
N VAL A 54 10.95 33.15 -19.03
CA VAL A 54 10.81 31.93 -18.19
C VAL A 54 9.60 32.02 -17.27
N ILE A 55 9.29 33.17 -16.70
CA ILE A 55 8.15 33.35 -15.80
C ILE A 55 6.84 33.23 -16.58
N TYR A 56 6.68 33.98 -17.67
CA TYR A 56 5.39 34.13 -18.39
C TYR A 56 5.13 33.04 -19.42
N SER A 57 6.17 32.51 -20.07
CA SER A 57 5.97 31.61 -21.22
C SER A 57 6.51 30.20 -21.02
N ARG A 58 6.97 29.83 -19.82
CA ARG A 58 7.55 28.48 -19.60
C ARG A 58 7.15 27.82 -18.28
N ALA A 59 7.42 28.46 -17.11
CA ALA A 59 7.45 27.76 -15.84
C ALA A 59 6.12 27.81 -15.08
N LEU A 60 5.39 28.91 -15.13
CA LEU A 60 4.20 29.12 -14.33
C LEU A 60 2.91 28.75 -15.11
N PRO A 61 1.94 28.11 -14.45
CA PRO A 61 0.61 27.87 -15.02
C PRO A 61 -0.24 29.13 -14.99
N ASP A 62 -1.18 29.26 -15.92
CA ASP A 62 -2.27 30.26 -15.85
C ASP A 62 -3.32 29.78 -14.83
N ALA A 63 -3.79 30.67 -13.97
CA ALA A 63 -4.75 30.32 -12.92
C ALA A 63 -6.12 29.93 -13.47
N ARG A 64 -6.47 30.35 -14.71
CA ARG A 64 -7.75 30.12 -15.35
C ARG A 64 -7.90 28.68 -15.86
N ASP A 65 -6.93 28.16 -16.61
CA ASP A 65 -6.96 26.80 -17.18
C ASP A 65 -5.99 25.80 -16.51
N GLY A 66 -5.12 26.29 -15.63
CA GLY A 66 -4.17 25.47 -14.88
C GLY A 66 -3.04 24.90 -15.73
N LEU A 67 -2.80 25.42 -16.92
CA LEU A 67 -1.86 24.88 -17.88
C LEU A 67 -0.64 25.80 -18.06
N LYS A 68 0.51 25.18 -18.22
CA LYS A 68 1.68 25.86 -18.77
C LYS A 68 1.52 26.02 -20.30
N PRO A 69 2.21 26.99 -20.92
CA PRO A 69 2.10 27.19 -22.38
C PRO A 69 2.34 25.94 -23.23
N VAL A 70 3.35 25.13 -22.88
CA VAL A 70 3.64 23.87 -23.60
C VAL A 70 2.50 22.85 -23.49
N GLN A 71 1.88 22.71 -22.31
CA GLN A 71 0.73 21.81 -22.09
C GLN A 71 -0.48 22.24 -22.89
N ARG A 72 -0.79 23.55 -22.87
CA ARG A 72 -1.89 24.14 -23.63
C ARG A 72 -1.73 23.90 -25.13
N ARG A 73 -0.52 24.14 -25.65
CA ARG A 73 -0.18 23.93 -27.07
C ARG A 73 -0.29 22.47 -27.49
N ILE A 74 0.09 21.52 -26.62
CA ILE A 74 -0.07 20.08 -26.89
C ILE A 74 -1.56 19.73 -27.00
N LEU A 75 -2.40 20.13 -26.03
CA LEU A 75 -3.82 19.82 -26.05
C LEU A 75 -4.53 20.47 -27.24
N PHE A 76 -4.21 21.73 -27.54
CA PHE A 76 -4.76 22.46 -28.69
C PHE A 76 -4.38 21.80 -30.02
N SER A 77 -3.09 21.48 -30.22
CA SER A 77 -2.63 20.82 -31.45
C SER A 77 -3.25 19.43 -31.64
N MET A 78 -3.44 18.68 -30.53
CA MET A 78 -4.11 17.37 -30.58
C MET A 78 -5.60 17.49 -30.91
N ASP A 79 -6.25 18.55 -30.48
CA ASP A 79 -7.65 18.86 -30.83
C ASP A 79 -7.79 19.23 -32.31
N GLU A 80 -6.91 20.11 -32.84
CA GLU A 80 -6.86 20.43 -34.27
C GLU A 80 -6.62 19.21 -35.16
N LEU A 81 -5.75 18.29 -34.72
CA LEU A 81 -5.51 17.00 -35.39
C LEU A 81 -6.71 16.04 -35.26
N GLY A 82 -7.72 16.42 -34.47
CA GLY A 82 -8.89 15.62 -34.16
C GLY A 82 -8.60 14.29 -33.50
N LEU A 83 -7.61 14.26 -32.62
CA LEU A 83 -7.19 13.05 -31.88
C LEU A 83 -8.10 12.78 -30.66
N THR A 84 -9.38 12.64 -30.94
CA THR A 84 -10.42 12.41 -29.92
C THR A 84 -10.38 10.99 -29.35
N PRO A 85 -10.94 10.72 -28.16
CA PRO A 85 -10.89 9.40 -27.48
C PRO A 85 -11.52 8.25 -28.28
N ASN A 86 -12.42 8.55 -29.20
CA ASN A 86 -13.07 7.55 -30.06
C ASN A 86 -12.27 7.22 -31.34
N LYS A 87 -11.15 7.88 -31.58
CA LYS A 87 -10.24 7.59 -32.70
C LYS A 87 -9.03 6.76 -32.26
N ASN A 88 -8.31 6.22 -33.23
CA ASN A 88 -7.09 5.48 -32.95
C ASN A 88 -5.99 6.39 -32.41
N HIS A 89 -5.12 5.82 -31.57
CA HIS A 89 -3.90 6.49 -31.14
C HIS A 89 -2.97 6.76 -32.33
N VAL A 90 -2.20 7.82 -32.24
CA VAL A 90 -1.15 8.15 -33.22
C VAL A 90 0.22 8.17 -32.56
N LYS A 91 1.29 7.98 -33.31
CA LYS A 91 2.66 8.05 -32.76
C LYS A 91 2.89 9.38 -32.05
N SER A 92 3.42 9.33 -30.82
CA SER A 92 3.71 10.53 -30.01
C SER A 92 4.66 11.48 -30.73
N SER A 93 5.59 10.94 -31.54
CA SER A 93 6.51 11.75 -32.37
C SER A 93 5.78 12.62 -33.39
N ARG A 94 4.60 12.20 -33.91
CA ARG A 94 3.76 13.03 -34.79
C ARG A 94 3.19 14.23 -34.03
N VAL A 95 2.67 14.02 -32.83
CA VAL A 95 2.16 15.11 -31.98
C VAL A 95 3.28 16.09 -31.64
N VAL A 96 4.44 15.58 -31.24
CA VAL A 96 5.62 16.40 -30.91
C VAL A 96 6.06 17.25 -32.10
N GLY A 97 6.15 16.64 -33.29
CA GLY A 97 6.53 17.35 -34.51
C GLY A 97 5.56 18.47 -34.88
N GLU A 98 4.25 18.23 -34.76
CA GLU A 98 3.20 19.21 -35.04
C GLU A 98 3.25 20.40 -34.06
N VAL A 99 3.37 20.10 -32.75
CA VAL A 99 3.49 21.14 -31.70
C VAL A 99 4.76 21.98 -31.89
N MET A 100 5.89 21.32 -32.18
CA MET A 100 7.17 22.00 -32.38
C MET A 100 7.15 22.91 -33.62
N GLY A 101 6.60 22.42 -34.73
CA GLY A 101 6.60 23.14 -35.98
C GLY A 101 5.63 24.32 -35.99
N LYS A 102 4.49 24.23 -35.29
CA LYS A 102 3.41 25.25 -35.36
C LYS A 102 3.37 26.21 -34.20
N TYR A 103 3.63 25.72 -32.96
CA TYR A 103 3.28 26.50 -31.75
C TYR A 103 4.40 26.68 -30.75
N HIS A 104 5.33 25.69 -30.65
CA HIS A 104 6.31 25.67 -29.54
C HIS A 104 7.73 25.42 -30.08
N PRO A 105 8.48 26.46 -30.49
CA PRO A 105 9.79 26.36 -31.13
C PRO A 105 10.91 26.01 -30.13
N HIS A 106 10.77 24.86 -29.43
CA HIS A 106 11.72 24.36 -28.45
C HIS A 106 12.03 22.88 -28.70
N GLY A 107 12.98 22.32 -27.96
CA GLY A 107 13.41 20.93 -28.14
C GLY A 107 12.28 19.91 -28.02
N ASP A 108 12.31 18.92 -28.90
CA ASP A 108 11.33 17.81 -28.99
C ASP A 108 11.23 17.00 -27.69
N SER A 109 12.35 16.83 -26.98
CA SER A 109 12.37 16.12 -25.69
C SER A 109 11.52 16.83 -24.64
N ALA A 110 11.56 18.16 -24.54
CA ALA A 110 10.77 18.91 -23.56
C ALA A 110 9.25 18.77 -23.84
N ILE A 111 8.86 18.79 -25.11
CA ILE A 111 7.47 18.59 -25.54
C ILE A 111 7.04 17.14 -25.21
N TYR A 112 7.87 16.15 -25.56
CA TYR A 112 7.57 14.75 -25.30
C TYR A 112 7.45 14.44 -23.80
N ASP A 113 8.39 14.91 -22.98
CA ASP A 113 8.36 14.71 -21.52
C ASP A 113 7.10 15.32 -20.89
N THR A 114 6.66 16.47 -21.43
CA THR A 114 5.39 17.09 -20.98
C THR A 114 4.18 16.24 -21.38
N LEU A 115 4.13 15.76 -22.62
CA LEU A 115 3.09 14.86 -23.10
C LEU A 115 3.02 13.59 -22.24
N VAL A 116 4.19 12.98 -21.93
CA VAL A 116 4.29 11.81 -21.09
C VAL A 116 3.73 12.06 -19.70
N ARG A 117 4.12 13.16 -19.05
CA ARG A 117 3.62 13.51 -17.70
C ARG A 117 2.10 13.69 -17.67
N MET A 118 1.51 14.26 -18.73
CA MET A 118 0.05 14.41 -18.84
C MET A 118 -0.69 13.08 -19.05
N ALA A 119 0.00 11.99 -19.43
CA ALA A 119 -0.55 10.66 -19.58
C ALA A 119 -0.36 9.76 -18.34
N GLN A 120 0.53 10.14 -17.40
CA GLN A 120 0.86 9.31 -16.24
C GLN A 120 -0.17 9.48 -15.13
N ASP A 121 -0.82 8.38 -14.73
CA ASP A 121 -1.83 8.31 -13.67
C ASP A 121 -1.26 8.44 -12.23
N PHE A 122 0.05 8.22 -12.09
CA PHE A 122 0.79 8.48 -10.84
C PHE A 122 1.31 9.93 -10.72
N THR A 123 1.29 10.71 -11.82
CA THR A 123 1.66 12.13 -11.85
C THR A 123 0.43 13.03 -11.81
N MET A 124 -0.60 12.70 -12.59
CA MET A 124 -1.81 13.48 -12.73
C MET A 124 -2.96 12.84 -11.96
N ARG A 125 -3.70 13.62 -11.17
CA ARG A 125 -4.91 13.13 -10.50
C ARG A 125 -6.03 12.79 -11.48
N LEU A 126 -6.07 13.53 -12.57
CA LEU A 126 -6.95 13.32 -13.72
C LEU A 126 -6.10 13.45 -14.99
N PRO A 127 -5.61 12.35 -15.58
CA PRO A 127 -4.80 12.37 -16.79
C PRO A 127 -5.51 13.06 -17.96
N LEU A 128 -4.75 13.83 -18.75
CA LEU A 128 -5.24 14.58 -19.88
C LEU A 128 -4.92 13.93 -21.23
N ILE A 129 -3.99 13.00 -21.25
CA ILE A 129 -3.59 12.24 -22.43
C ILE A 129 -3.87 10.76 -22.17
N ASP A 130 -4.43 10.08 -23.17
CA ASP A 130 -4.57 8.64 -23.23
C ASP A 130 -3.40 8.07 -24.03
N GLY A 131 -2.46 7.43 -23.31
CA GLY A 131 -1.23 6.90 -23.86
C GLY A 131 -1.30 5.39 -24.11
N HIS A 132 -0.76 4.95 -25.24
CA HIS A 132 -0.57 3.52 -25.55
C HIS A 132 0.91 3.19 -25.72
N GLY A 133 1.40 2.20 -24.96
CA GLY A 133 2.81 1.83 -24.90
C GLY A 133 3.43 2.07 -23.52
N ASN A 134 4.76 2.21 -23.47
CA ASN A 134 5.48 2.45 -22.23
C ASN A 134 5.69 3.96 -22.00
N PHE A 135 4.87 4.54 -21.13
CA PHE A 135 4.98 5.94 -20.68
C PHE A 135 5.79 6.09 -19.38
N GLY A 136 6.61 5.09 -19.04
CA GLY A 136 7.46 5.10 -17.85
C GLY A 136 6.74 4.66 -16.58
N SER A 137 7.49 4.68 -15.50
CA SER A 137 7.04 4.48 -14.12
C SER A 137 7.70 5.55 -13.24
N LEU A 138 7.55 5.44 -11.94
CA LEU A 138 8.21 6.35 -10.99
C LEU A 138 9.73 6.26 -11.01
N ASP A 139 10.27 5.07 -11.33
CA ASP A 139 11.70 4.77 -11.30
C ASP A 139 12.31 4.66 -12.70
N GLN A 140 11.50 4.39 -13.73
CA GLN A 140 11.96 4.14 -15.09
C GLN A 140 11.37 5.17 -16.06
N GLY A 141 12.22 5.76 -16.90
CA GLY A 141 11.78 6.69 -17.94
C GLY A 141 10.91 6.04 -19.02
N PRO A 142 10.19 6.85 -19.80
CA PRO A 142 9.35 6.38 -20.90
C PRO A 142 10.18 5.83 -22.07
N ALA A 143 9.55 5.03 -22.92
CA ALA A 143 10.11 4.68 -24.22
C ALA A 143 10.19 5.92 -25.12
N ALA A 144 11.08 5.93 -26.13
CA ALA A 144 11.21 7.04 -27.07
C ALA A 144 9.89 7.29 -27.83
N SER A 145 9.62 8.54 -28.20
CA SER A 145 8.37 9.04 -28.81
C SER A 145 7.93 8.30 -30.08
N ARG A 146 8.86 7.67 -30.80
CA ARG A 146 8.58 6.85 -31.96
C ARG A 146 7.94 5.50 -31.64
N TYR A 147 8.02 5.02 -30.38
CA TYR A 147 7.45 3.74 -29.94
C TYR A 147 6.11 3.92 -29.21
N THR A 148 5.88 5.07 -28.57
CA THR A 148 4.63 5.36 -27.87
C THR A 148 3.60 5.98 -28.81
N GLU A 149 2.33 5.86 -28.44
CA GLU A 149 1.20 6.44 -29.17
C GLU A 149 0.31 7.20 -28.18
N ALA A 150 -0.34 8.25 -28.64
CA ALA A 150 -1.16 9.12 -27.80
C ALA A 150 -2.41 9.61 -28.53
N ARG A 151 -3.44 9.93 -27.75
CA ARG A 151 -4.65 10.69 -28.12
C ARG A 151 -5.14 11.47 -26.90
N LEU A 152 -6.11 12.35 -27.08
CA LEU A 152 -6.73 13.05 -25.96
C LEU A 152 -7.46 12.08 -25.03
N ALA A 153 -7.31 12.24 -23.72
CA ALA A 153 -8.16 11.56 -22.75
C ALA A 153 -9.57 12.17 -22.76
N PRO A 154 -10.63 11.43 -22.33
CA PRO A 154 -11.99 11.96 -22.30
C PRO A 154 -12.12 13.29 -21.54
N ALA A 155 -11.42 13.44 -20.40
CA ALA A 155 -11.45 14.66 -19.60
C ALA A 155 -10.88 15.88 -20.36
N SER A 156 -9.91 15.70 -21.26
CA SER A 156 -9.32 16.80 -22.03
C SER A 156 -10.29 17.47 -22.99
N LEU A 157 -11.28 16.70 -23.49
CA LEU A 157 -12.31 17.29 -24.35
C LEU A 157 -13.06 18.40 -23.62
N THR A 158 -13.23 18.31 -22.30
CA THR A 158 -13.90 19.34 -21.52
C THR A 158 -13.04 20.60 -21.30
N LEU A 159 -11.71 20.49 -21.48
CA LEU A 159 -10.81 21.65 -21.45
C LEU A 159 -10.81 22.44 -22.75
N VAL A 160 -10.96 21.77 -23.91
CA VAL A 160 -10.89 22.38 -25.24
C VAL A 160 -12.27 22.69 -25.85
N ALA A 161 -13.35 22.23 -25.21
CA ALA A 161 -14.71 22.37 -25.74
C ALA A 161 -15.11 23.84 -25.99
N GLY A 162 -15.57 24.15 -27.22
CA GLY A 162 -16.09 25.45 -27.60
C GLY A 162 -15.01 26.47 -27.99
N LEU A 163 -13.81 26.04 -28.35
CA LEU A 163 -12.76 26.93 -28.88
C LEU A 163 -13.23 27.68 -30.16
N ASP A 164 -14.10 27.08 -30.94
CA ASP A 164 -14.73 27.65 -32.16
C ASP A 164 -15.93 28.57 -31.86
N GLU A 165 -16.32 28.72 -30.58
CA GLU A 165 -17.49 29.49 -30.15
C GLU A 165 -17.11 30.86 -29.52
N ASN A 166 -15.95 31.40 -29.85
CA ASN A 166 -15.46 32.70 -29.32
C ASN A 166 -15.39 32.75 -27.77
N THR A 167 -15.10 31.63 -27.15
CA THR A 167 -15.05 31.47 -25.67
C THR A 167 -13.82 32.11 -25.04
N VAL A 168 -12.71 32.17 -25.76
CA VAL A 168 -11.41 32.68 -25.34
C VAL A 168 -10.77 33.51 -26.46
N ASP A 169 -9.78 34.32 -26.11
CA ASP A 169 -9.04 35.11 -27.08
C ASP A 169 -7.95 34.28 -27.74
N PHE A 170 -7.73 34.48 -29.01
CA PHE A 170 -6.65 33.90 -29.78
C PHE A 170 -5.52 34.91 -29.97
N VAL A 171 -4.29 34.44 -29.92
CA VAL A 171 -3.07 35.23 -30.10
C VAL A 171 -2.21 34.58 -31.19
N PRO A 172 -1.38 35.37 -31.90
CA PRO A 172 -0.45 34.81 -32.87
C PRO A 172 0.48 33.76 -32.26
N ASN A 173 0.95 32.80 -33.05
CA ASN A 173 2.04 31.92 -32.72
C ASN A 173 3.39 32.66 -32.83
N TYR A 174 4.51 31.94 -32.70
CA TYR A 174 5.86 32.53 -32.63
C TYR A 174 6.35 33.21 -33.94
N ASP A 175 5.74 32.91 -35.10
CA ASP A 175 6.10 33.43 -36.41
C ASP A 175 4.94 34.19 -37.06
N ASP A 176 3.88 34.52 -36.34
CA ASP A 176 2.66 35.21 -36.76
C ASP A 176 1.87 34.52 -37.90
N SER A 177 2.22 33.27 -38.25
CA SER A 177 1.60 32.50 -39.32
C SER A 177 0.26 31.86 -38.92
N LEU A 178 0.06 31.54 -37.65
CA LEU A 178 -1.11 30.86 -37.12
C LEU A 178 -1.61 31.52 -35.83
N GLN A 179 -2.86 31.21 -35.47
CA GLN A 179 -3.46 31.66 -34.24
C GLN A 179 -3.55 30.50 -33.24
N GLN A 180 -3.31 30.77 -31.95
CA GLN A 180 -3.41 29.82 -30.86
C GLN A 180 -4.25 30.45 -29.72
N PRO A 181 -4.96 29.64 -28.90
CA PRO A 181 -5.71 30.17 -27.78
C PRO A 181 -4.76 30.68 -26.68
N SER A 182 -5.04 31.86 -26.15
CA SER A 182 -4.31 32.44 -25.04
C SER A 182 -4.47 31.61 -23.76
N VAL A 183 -5.64 30.97 -23.59
CA VAL A 183 -6.05 30.08 -22.48
C VAL A 183 -7.11 29.14 -23.01
N LEU A 184 -7.24 27.92 -22.46
CA LEU A 184 -8.32 27.01 -22.83
C LEU A 184 -9.60 27.28 -22.03
N PRO A 185 -10.79 26.97 -22.60
CA PRO A 185 -12.08 27.21 -21.93
C PRO A 185 -12.31 26.53 -20.60
N ALA A 186 -11.63 25.43 -20.34
CA ALA A 186 -11.51 24.68 -19.07
C ALA A 186 -12.81 24.50 -18.29
N ALA A 187 -13.58 23.46 -18.60
CA ALA A 187 -14.86 23.18 -17.93
C ALA A 187 -14.71 22.63 -16.49
N PHE A 188 -13.51 22.46 -15.98
CA PHE A 188 -13.24 22.13 -14.58
C PHE A 188 -11.96 22.83 -14.09
N PRO A 189 -11.79 23.07 -12.78
CA PRO A 189 -10.64 23.80 -12.21
C PRO A 189 -9.37 22.95 -12.23
N ASN A 190 -8.79 22.77 -13.42
CA ASN A 190 -7.66 21.86 -13.66
C ASN A 190 -6.43 22.18 -12.80
N LEU A 191 -6.16 23.46 -12.50
CA LEU A 191 -5.04 23.85 -11.64
C LEU A 191 -5.12 23.23 -10.25
N LEU A 192 -6.31 23.23 -9.66
CA LEU A 192 -6.50 22.59 -8.34
C LEU A 192 -6.58 21.07 -8.43
N VAL A 193 -7.21 20.52 -9.48
CA VAL A 193 -7.38 19.08 -9.64
C VAL A 193 -6.05 18.38 -9.87
N ASN A 194 -5.23 18.86 -10.82
CA ASN A 194 -3.98 18.22 -11.19
C ASN A 194 -2.74 18.84 -10.53
N GLY A 195 -2.89 20.00 -9.91
CA GLY A 195 -1.74 20.73 -9.38
C GLY A 195 -0.81 21.24 -10.48
N ALA A 196 0.30 21.82 -10.08
CA ALA A 196 1.37 22.24 -10.97
C ALA A 196 2.69 22.34 -10.20
N SER A 197 3.82 22.04 -10.85
CA SER A 197 5.15 22.31 -10.31
C SER A 197 6.01 22.98 -11.37
N GLY A 198 6.80 23.98 -11.00
CA GLY A 198 7.66 24.72 -11.94
C GLY A 198 8.67 25.59 -11.23
N ILE A 199 9.86 25.72 -11.83
CA ILE A 199 10.95 26.53 -11.32
C ILE A 199 11.17 27.66 -12.33
N ALA A 200 10.89 28.89 -11.91
CA ALA A 200 11.17 30.10 -12.67
C ALA A 200 12.37 30.84 -12.07
N VAL A 201 12.74 31.96 -12.66
CA VAL A 201 13.78 32.83 -12.10
C VAL A 201 13.21 33.63 -10.92
N GLY A 202 13.80 33.47 -9.76
CA GLY A 202 13.40 34.17 -8.53
C GLY A 202 12.13 33.63 -7.86
N MET A 203 11.44 32.66 -8.45
CA MET A 203 10.23 32.07 -7.88
C MET A 203 10.01 30.62 -8.37
N ALA A 204 9.24 29.88 -7.59
CA ALA A 204 8.83 28.53 -7.98
C ALA A 204 7.35 28.31 -7.63
N THR A 205 6.69 27.42 -8.34
CA THR A 205 5.35 26.95 -8.00
C THR A 205 5.42 25.46 -7.67
N ASN A 206 4.64 25.06 -6.65
CA ASN A 206 4.46 23.66 -6.30
C ASN A 206 3.07 23.49 -5.67
N MET A 207 2.12 23.10 -6.47
CA MET A 207 0.72 22.95 -6.09
C MET A 207 0.36 21.48 -5.99
N ALA A 208 -0.25 21.10 -4.87
CA ALA A 208 -0.72 19.75 -4.67
C ALA A 208 -2.01 19.48 -5.47
N PRO A 209 -2.21 18.27 -6.03
CA PRO A 209 -3.45 17.88 -6.67
C PRO A 209 -4.59 17.62 -5.65
N HIS A 210 -5.85 17.78 -6.13
CA HIS A 210 -7.06 17.64 -5.31
C HIS A 210 -8.11 16.77 -6.00
N ASN A 211 -9.10 16.33 -5.23
CA ASN A 211 -10.24 15.56 -5.75
C ASN A 211 -11.16 16.44 -6.60
N LEU A 212 -11.47 15.99 -7.82
CA LEU A 212 -12.35 16.75 -8.75
C LEU A 212 -13.72 17.04 -8.15
N GLY A 213 -14.36 16.04 -7.54
CA GLY A 213 -15.70 16.20 -6.97
C GLY A 213 -15.74 17.22 -5.83
N GLU A 214 -14.72 17.19 -4.96
CA GLU A 214 -14.57 18.13 -3.84
C GLU A 214 -14.33 19.57 -4.33
N VAL A 215 -13.41 19.76 -5.27
CA VAL A 215 -13.09 21.09 -5.80
C VAL A 215 -14.28 21.68 -6.55
N VAL A 216 -15.00 20.87 -7.35
CA VAL A 216 -16.22 21.32 -8.04
C VAL A 216 -17.30 21.71 -7.05
N GLN A 217 -17.52 20.94 -5.98
CA GLN A 217 -18.52 21.32 -4.95
C GLN A 217 -18.14 22.63 -4.27
N ALA A 218 -16.86 22.85 -3.97
CA ALA A 218 -16.37 24.12 -3.43
C ALA A 218 -16.56 25.29 -4.42
N ALA A 219 -16.29 25.09 -5.71
CA ALA A 219 -16.52 26.08 -6.74
C ALA A 219 -18.01 26.44 -6.86
N VAL A 220 -18.90 25.46 -6.88
CA VAL A 220 -20.37 25.65 -6.90
C VAL A 220 -20.84 26.38 -5.64
N HIS A 221 -20.28 26.06 -4.46
CA HIS A 221 -20.59 26.75 -3.21
C HIS A 221 -20.16 28.22 -3.27
N LEU A 222 -18.96 28.50 -3.80
CA LEU A 222 -18.44 29.86 -3.94
C LEU A 222 -19.29 30.71 -4.94
N ILE A 223 -19.71 30.14 -6.07
CA ILE A 223 -20.60 30.82 -7.03
C ILE A 223 -21.92 31.20 -6.37
N LYS A 224 -22.49 30.30 -5.54
CA LYS A 224 -23.76 30.58 -4.85
C LYS A 224 -23.60 31.50 -3.65
N ASN A 225 -22.45 31.50 -2.98
CA ASN A 225 -22.13 32.25 -1.78
C ASN A 225 -20.77 32.95 -1.91
N PRO A 226 -20.63 34.05 -2.63
CA PRO A 226 -19.35 34.71 -2.92
C PRO A 226 -18.57 35.15 -1.66
N ASP A 227 -19.30 35.43 -0.57
CA ASP A 227 -18.72 35.89 0.70
C ASP A 227 -18.41 34.76 1.67
N CYS A 228 -18.56 33.47 1.28
CA CYS A 228 -18.29 32.33 2.14
C CYS A 228 -16.85 32.41 2.72
N SER A 229 -16.68 31.90 3.93
CA SER A 229 -15.38 31.82 4.60
C SER A 229 -14.46 30.72 4.01
N LEU A 230 -13.19 30.74 4.35
CA LEU A 230 -12.27 29.65 4.01
C LEU A 230 -12.74 28.34 4.67
N ASP A 231 -13.21 28.40 5.90
CA ASP A 231 -13.67 27.21 6.63
C ASP A 231 -14.88 26.56 5.96
N ASP A 232 -15.77 27.34 5.35
CA ASP A 232 -16.89 26.79 4.56
C ASP A 232 -16.39 26.04 3.31
N LEU A 233 -15.36 26.54 2.65
CA LEU A 233 -14.74 25.87 1.50
C LEU A 233 -13.98 24.63 1.91
N MET A 234 -13.30 24.62 3.07
CA MET A 234 -12.57 23.48 3.59
C MET A 234 -13.48 22.31 4.01
N ARG A 235 -14.78 22.55 4.23
CA ARG A 235 -15.76 21.45 4.41
C ARG A 235 -15.92 20.60 3.14
N PHE A 236 -15.71 21.20 1.97
CA PHE A 236 -15.76 20.51 0.68
C PHE A 236 -14.38 20.01 0.25
N VAL A 237 -13.32 20.80 0.49
CA VAL A 237 -11.93 20.46 0.15
C VAL A 237 -11.10 20.39 1.43
N PRO A 238 -11.15 19.27 2.17
CA PRO A 238 -10.47 19.15 3.45
C PRO A 238 -8.95 19.08 3.32
N GLY A 239 -8.42 18.75 2.14
CA GLY A 239 -7.00 18.66 1.85
C GLY A 239 -6.70 18.13 0.46
N PRO A 240 -5.41 18.08 0.06
CA PRO A 240 -4.97 17.48 -1.18
C PRO A 240 -5.41 16.02 -1.34
N ASP A 241 -5.54 15.57 -2.60
CA ASP A 241 -5.86 14.19 -2.96
C ASP A 241 -4.85 13.70 -4.01
N LEU A 242 -3.82 13.02 -3.52
CA LEU A 242 -2.65 12.63 -4.31
C LEU A 242 -2.97 11.44 -5.23
N PRO A 243 -2.44 11.40 -6.46
CA PRO A 243 -2.68 10.34 -7.43
C PRO A 243 -2.38 8.93 -6.91
N MET A 244 -1.33 8.79 -6.10
CA MET A 244 -0.86 7.52 -5.56
C MET A 244 -1.48 7.13 -4.21
N GLY A 245 -2.41 7.93 -3.67
CA GLY A 245 -2.96 7.70 -2.34
C GLY A 245 -2.01 8.11 -1.23
N GLY A 246 -1.79 7.22 -0.25
CA GLY A 246 -0.97 7.49 0.92
C GLY A 246 -1.72 8.25 2.02
N ARG A 247 -0.97 8.66 3.05
CA ARG A 247 -1.52 9.33 4.23
C ARG A 247 -0.90 10.70 4.40
N ILE A 248 -1.72 11.71 4.62
CA ILE A 248 -1.28 13.06 5.00
C ILE A 248 -1.37 13.21 6.51
N ILE A 249 -0.30 13.71 7.13
CA ILE A 249 -0.17 13.89 8.57
C ILE A 249 -0.03 15.36 8.90
N GLY A 250 -0.95 15.84 9.75
CA GLY A 250 -1.00 17.24 10.16
C GLY A 250 -1.68 18.12 9.10
N LEU A 251 -2.82 18.69 9.46
CA LEU A 251 -3.64 19.50 8.55
C LEU A 251 -3.37 21.02 8.69
N ASP A 252 -2.63 21.43 9.71
CA ASP A 252 -2.34 22.85 9.99
C ASP A 252 -1.64 23.52 8.81
N GLY A 253 -0.60 22.89 8.26
CA GLY A 253 0.11 23.43 7.12
C GLY A 253 -0.70 23.45 5.82
N ILE A 254 -1.74 22.61 5.69
CA ILE A 254 -2.70 22.68 4.58
C ILE A 254 -3.61 23.89 4.76
N ARG A 255 -4.09 24.14 5.99
CA ARG A 255 -4.88 25.33 6.30
C ARG A 255 -4.10 26.62 6.01
N ASP A 256 -2.82 26.67 6.41
CA ASP A 256 -1.94 27.80 6.10
C ASP A 256 -1.80 28.00 4.58
N ALA A 257 -1.58 26.91 3.84
CA ALA A 257 -1.50 26.94 2.38
C ALA A 257 -2.80 27.41 1.73
N TYR A 258 -3.95 27.04 2.24
CA TYR A 258 -5.25 27.47 1.73
C TYR A 258 -5.56 28.93 2.07
N LEU A 259 -5.01 29.44 3.17
CA LEU A 259 -5.14 30.82 3.57
C LEU A 259 -4.17 31.73 2.79
N THR A 260 -2.89 31.38 2.76
CA THR A 260 -1.79 32.28 2.30
C THR A 260 -1.17 31.87 0.97
N GLY A 261 -1.52 30.70 0.44
CA GLY A 261 -0.86 30.09 -0.72
C GLY A 261 0.46 29.38 -0.39
N ARG A 262 0.91 29.35 0.87
CA ARG A 262 2.15 28.69 1.33
C ARG A 262 1.93 27.85 2.55
N GLY A 263 2.48 26.64 2.56
CA GLY A 263 2.38 25.74 3.69
C GLY A 263 3.15 24.46 3.45
N THR A 264 3.21 23.59 4.45
CA THR A 264 3.94 22.32 4.34
C THR A 264 3.17 21.22 5.05
N PHE A 265 3.00 20.07 4.43
CA PHE A 265 2.45 18.87 5.04
C PHE A 265 3.37 17.68 4.81
N ARG A 266 3.20 16.63 5.59
CA ARG A 266 3.94 15.38 5.44
C ARG A 266 3.05 14.30 4.83
N THR A 267 3.61 13.58 3.86
CA THR A 267 3.01 12.38 3.27
C THR A 267 3.75 11.16 3.80
N ARG A 268 3.00 10.16 4.21
CA ARG A 268 3.53 8.90 4.76
C ARG A 268 2.98 7.72 3.96
N ALA A 269 3.84 6.74 3.70
CA ALA A 269 3.49 5.47 3.10
C ALA A 269 2.42 4.74 3.90
N THR A 270 1.55 3.98 3.22
CA THR A 270 0.65 3.03 3.85
C THR A 270 1.38 1.70 3.97
N ALA A 271 1.59 1.26 5.21
CA ALA A 271 2.28 0.01 5.52
C ALA A 271 1.51 -0.81 6.54
N THR A 272 1.55 -2.13 6.40
CA THR A 272 0.98 -3.14 7.32
C THR A 272 2.06 -4.09 7.78
N ILE A 273 1.90 -4.66 8.97
CA ILE A 273 2.79 -5.69 9.49
C ILE A 273 2.12 -7.03 9.28
N GLU A 274 2.73 -7.89 8.49
CA GLU A 274 2.20 -9.21 8.10
C GLU A 274 3.21 -10.33 8.41
N ASN A 275 2.71 -11.56 8.53
CA ASN A 275 3.55 -12.75 8.55
C ASN A 275 3.91 -13.12 7.09
N VAL A 276 5.10 -12.76 6.65
CA VAL A 276 5.57 -13.05 5.28
C VAL A 276 5.87 -14.54 5.10
N THR A 277 6.36 -15.17 6.17
CA THR A 277 6.53 -16.61 6.29
C THR A 277 6.05 -17.07 7.68
N PRO A 278 5.79 -18.37 7.91
CA PRO A 278 5.46 -18.87 9.25
C PRO A 278 6.44 -18.48 10.35
N ARG A 279 7.69 -18.15 9.97
CA ARG A 279 8.80 -17.84 10.90
C ARG A 279 9.21 -16.35 10.91
N ARG A 280 8.70 -15.51 9.99
CA ARG A 280 9.16 -14.13 9.83
C ARG A 280 8.03 -13.16 9.65
N LYS A 281 8.08 -12.08 10.40
CA LYS A 281 7.26 -10.89 10.17
C LYS A 281 7.92 -10.00 9.12
N GLY A 282 7.11 -9.28 8.39
CA GLY A 282 7.55 -8.28 7.43
C GLY A 282 6.66 -7.07 7.45
N ILE A 283 7.17 -5.98 6.91
CA ILE A 283 6.43 -4.75 6.67
C ILE A 283 6.07 -4.74 5.19
N VAL A 284 4.78 -4.72 4.89
CA VAL A 284 4.25 -4.67 3.52
C VAL A 284 3.77 -3.25 3.26
N VAL A 285 4.39 -2.60 2.27
CA VAL A 285 4.06 -1.24 1.83
C VAL A 285 3.19 -1.35 0.59
N THR A 286 2.01 -0.74 0.63
CA THR A 286 1.02 -0.74 -0.46
C THR A 286 0.87 0.62 -1.15
N GLU A 287 1.28 1.70 -0.49
CA GLU A 287 1.27 3.05 -1.06
C GLU A 287 2.51 3.80 -0.58
N LEU A 288 3.12 4.58 -1.46
CA LEU A 288 4.27 5.44 -1.17
C LEU A 288 3.88 6.91 -1.23
N PRO A 289 4.69 7.82 -0.66
CA PRO A 289 4.52 9.26 -0.84
C PRO A 289 4.50 9.66 -2.32
N TYR A 290 3.83 10.76 -2.61
CA TYR A 290 3.66 11.27 -3.98
C TYR A 290 5.01 11.46 -4.69
N LEU A 291 5.14 10.90 -5.89
CA LEU A 291 6.35 10.91 -6.72
C LEU A 291 7.56 10.18 -6.11
N VAL A 292 7.34 9.28 -5.17
CA VAL A 292 8.38 8.40 -4.63
C VAL A 292 8.20 7.00 -5.21
N GLY A 293 9.22 6.52 -5.93
CA GLY A 293 9.27 5.16 -6.48
C GLY A 293 9.82 4.14 -5.47
N PRO A 294 9.48 2.85 -5.64
CA PRO A 294 9.97 1.78 -4.79
C PRO A 294 11.50 1.61 -4.86
N GLU A 295 12.14 1.79 -6.02
CA GLU A 295 13.60 1.68 -6.15
C GLU A 295 14.33 2.74 -5.31
N LYS A 296 13.82 3.98 -5.28
CA LYS A 296 14.38 5.05 -4.44
C LYS A 296 14.36 4.69 -2.95
N VAL A 297 13.30 4.02 -2.49
CA VAL A 297 13.18 3.56 -1.10
C VAL A 297 14.14 2.40 -0.84
N ILE A 298 14.22 1.42 -1.76
CA ILE A 298 15.11 0.26 -1.68
C ILE A 298 16.57 0.70 -1.61
N ASP A 299 17.02 1.58 -2.49
CA ASP A 299 18.40 2.06 -2.54
C ASP A 299 18.76 2.81 -1.28
N LYS A 300 17.86 3.67 -0.79
CA LYS A 300 18.08 4.36 0.48
C LYS A 300 18.19 3.39 1.65
N MET A 301 17.38 2.30 1.68
CA MET A 301 17.50 1.26 2.70
C MET A 301 18.84 0.52 2.61
N LYS A 302 19.29 0.15 1.39
CA LYS A 302 20.60 -0.49 1.18
C LYS A 302 21.74 0.35 1.75
N ASP A 303 21.74 1.66 1.44
CA ASP A 303 22.73 2.60 1.95
C ASP A 303 22.74 2.66 3.48
N LEU A 304 21.55 2.77 4.09
CA LEU A 304 21.42 2.88 5.54
C LEU A 304 21.80 1.58 6.26
N VAL A 305 21.49 0.42 5.68
CA VAL A 305 21.92 -0.89 6.20
C VAL A 305 23.44 -1.04 6.08
N GLY A 306 24.03 -0.65 4.95
CA GLY A 306 25.49 -0.61 4.76
C GLY A 306 26.21 0.29 5.76
N GLN A 307 25.64 1.45 6.08
CA GLN A 307 26.11 2.38 7.11
C GLN A 307 25.78 1.96 8.54
N LYS A 308 25.10 0.83 8.76
CA LYS A 308 24.61 0.34 10.08
C LYS A 308 23.66 1.29 10.80
N LYS A 309 23.06 2.26 10.08
CA LYS A 309 22.09 3.22 10.64
C LYS A 309 20.67 2.64 10.70
N LEU A 310 20.35 1.70 9.81
CA LEU A 310 19.10 0.95 9.80
C LEU A 310 19.41 -0.51 10.16
N GLN A 311 18.76 -1.01 11.21
CA GLN A 311 18.94 -2.37 11.71
C GLN A 311 17.59 -3.12 11.62
N GLY A 312 17.63 -4.44 11.68
CA GLY A 312 16.43 -5.27 11.72
C GLY A 312 15.88 -5.67 10.34
N VAL A 313 16.33 -5.09 9.24
CA VAL A 313 15.95 -5.49 7.89
C VAL A 313 16.79 -6.70 7.45
N SER A 314 16.12 -7.75 6.97
CA SER A 314 16.74 -8.98 6.45
C SER A 314 16.84 -8.94 4.93
N ASP A 315 15.72 -8.60 4.25
CA ASP A 315 15.61 -8.57 2.79
C ASP A 315 14.51 -7.60 2.38
N VAL A 316 14.54 -7.16 1.13
CA VAL A 316 13.51 -6.28 0.54
C VAL A 316 13.15 -6.82 -0.84
N LYS A 317 11.86 -7.07 -1.07
CA LYS A 317 11.33 -7.60 -2.33
C LYS A 317 10.25 -6.69 -2.88
N ASP A 318 10.39 -6.30 -4.13
CA ASP A 318 9.31 -5.67 -4.86
C ASP A 318 8.46 -6.75 -5.54
N LEU A 319 7.23 -6.90 -5.07
CA LEU A 319 6.24 -7.84 -5.58
C LEU A 319 5.08 -7.08 -6.26
N SER A 320 5.32 -5.85 -6.68
CA SER A 320 4.33 -5.02 -7.36
C SER A 320 3.92 -5.63 -8.69
N ASP A 321 2.63 -5.66 -8.96
CA ASP A 321 2.08 -6.12 -10.23
C ASP A 321 0.89 -5.25 -10.69
N ARG A 322 0.39 -5.46 -11.91
CA ARG A 322 -0.73 -4.69 -12.47
C ARG A 322 -2.08 -4.99 -11.83
N HIS A 323 -2.22 -6.13 -11.13
CA HIS A 323 -3.47 -6.55 -10.51
C HIS A 323 -3.58 -6.08 -9.07
N HIS A 324 -2.48 -6.13 -8.31
CA HIS A 324 -2.45 -5.82 -6.89
C HIS A 324 -1.86 -4.43 -6.58
N GLY A 325 -1.30 -3.76 -7.61
CA GLY A 325 -0.64 -2.47 -7.43
C GLY A 325 0.72 -2.59 -6.75
N LEU A 326 1.13 -1.55 -6.03
CA LEU A 326 2.38 -1.52 -5.27
C LEU A 326 2.34 -2.52 -4.12
N ARG A 327 3.34 -3.40 -4.05
CA ARG A 327 3.55 -4.34 -2.94
C ARG A 327 5.05 -4.52 -2.66
N LEU A 328 5.60 -3.62 -1.85
CA LEU A 328 6.98 -3.70 -1.38
C LEU A 328 7.02 -4.44 -0.04
N VAL A 329 7.67 -5.60 -0.01
CA VAL A 329 7.78 -6.46 1.17
C VAL A 329 9.16 -6.31 1.78
N ILE A 330 9.23 -5.78 3.01
CA ILE A 330 10.43 -5.59 3.80
C ILE A 330 10.46 -6.69 4.85
N GLU A 331 11.27 -7.73 4.64
CA GLU A 331 11.44 -8.84 5.57
C GLU A 331 12.30 -8.42 6.77
N LEU A 332 11.88 -8.77 7.96
CA LEU A 332 12.59 -8.42 9.18
C LEU A 332 13.43 -9.58 9.70
N LYS A 333 14.53 -9.26 10.36
CA LYS A 333 15.33 -10.24 11.14
C LYS A 333 14.54 -10.64 12.37
N ASN A 334 14.64 -11.92 12.73
CA ASN A 334 14.06 -12.42 13.98
C ASN A 334 14.64 -11.66 15.17
N GLY A 335 13.80 -11.34 16.15
CA GLY A 335 14.21 -10.63 17.37
C GLY A 335 14.07 -9.10 17.29
N PHE A 336 13.68 -8.54 16.13
CA PHE A 336 13.42 -7.11 16.01
C PHE A 336 11.92 -6.81 16.12
N ASN A 337 11.62 -5.67 16.73
CA ASN A 337 10.26 -5.19 16.87
C ASN A 337 9.81 -4.54 15.55
N PRO A 338 8.78 -5.05 14.84
CA PRO A 338 8.35 -4.54 13.56
C PRO A 338 7.89 -3.08 13.60
N GLU A 339 7.20 -2.67 14.66
CA GLU A 339 6.70 -1.31 14.84
C GLU A 339 7.86 -0.32 15.00
N ALA A 340 8.89 -0.69 15.78
CA ALA A 340 10.08 0.14 15.97
C ALA A 340 10.90 0.27 14.67
N VAL A 341 11.01 -0.80 13.90
CA VAL A 341 11.68 -0.76 12.58
C VAL A 341 10.88 0.09 11.60
N LEU A 342 9.54 -0.01 11.58
CA LEU A 342 8.68 0.82 10.74
C LEU A 342 8.84 2.31 11.05
N GLU A 343 8.90 2.68 12.34
CA GLU A 343 9.15 4.07 12.73
C GLU A 343 10.55 4.56 12.30
N GLN A 344 11.57 3.70 12.34
CA GLN A 344 12.89 4.05 11.79
C GLN A 344 12.83 4.23 10.27
N LEU A 345 12.10 3.39 9.54
CA LEU A 345 11.92 3.52 8.10
C LEU A 345 11.26 4.85 7.74
N TYR A 346 10.23 5.28 8.46
CA TYR A 346 9.60 6.59 8.25
C TYR A 346 10.57 7.76 8.51
N LYS A 347 11.46 7.64 9.50
CA LYS A 347 12.42 8.71 9.83
C LYS A 347 13.62 8.81 8.88
N LEU A 348 14.07 7.69 8.34
CA LEU A 348 15.35 7.58 7.65
C LEU A 348 15.23 7.38 6.14
N THR A 349 14.05 7.05 5.64
CA THR A 349 13.82 6.73 4.22
C THR A 349 12.70 7.58 3.63
N PRO A 350 12.57 7.66 2.30
CA PRO A 350 11.49 8.38 1.64
C PRO A 350 10.08 7.77 1.85
N MET A 351 9.90 6.83 2.78
CA MET A 351 8.58 6.37 3.19
C MET A 351 7.76 7.44 3.93
N GLU A 352 8.40 8.51 4.39
CA GLU A 352 7.77 9.75 4.82
C GLU A 352 8.52 10.91 4.17
N GLU A 353 7.79 11.80 3.47
CA GLU A 353 8.33 12.95 2.75
C GLU A 353 7.51 14.19 3.05
N SER A 354 8.18 15.35 3.08
CA SER A 354 7.54 16.65 3.23
C SER A 354 7.16 17.21 1.87
N PHE A 355 5.93 17.69 1.73
CA PHE A 355 5.47 18.43 0.55
C PHE A 355 5.29 19.90 0.91
N GLY A 356 6.11 20.76 0.34
CA GLY A 356 5.99 22.21 0.50
C GLY A 356 5.05 22.78 -0.56
N ILE A 357 3.90 23.30 -0.15
CA ILE A 357 2.96 24.02 -1.03
C ILE A 357 3.48 25.43 -1.25
N ASN A 358 3.48 25.86 -2.53
CA ASN A 358 3.69 27.24 -2.95
C ASN A 358 2.81 27.50 -4.18
N ASN A 359 1.63 28.06 -3.95
CA ASN A 359 0.61 28.28 -4.97
C ASN A 359 0.85 29.56 -5.77
N VAL A 360 1.85 29.55 -6.64
CA VAL A 360 2.18 30.65 -7.54
C VAL A 360 1.61 30.36 -8.93
N ALA A 361 0.73 31.22 -9.43
CA ALA A 361 0.15 31.15 -10.78
C ALA A 361 0.06 32.52 -11.44
N LEU A 362 -0.11 32.51 -12.75
CA LEU A 362 -0.33 33.75 -13.51
C LEU A 362 -1.80 34.16 -13.42
N VAL A 363 -2.04 35.39 -12.99
CA VAL A 363 -3.37 36.03 -12.99
C VAL A 363 -3.22 37.34 -13.76
N ASP A 364 -3.95 37.51 -14.85
CA ASP A 364 -3.86 38.68 -15.73
C ASP A 364 -2.42 39.01 -16.15
N GLY A 365 -1.67 37.94 -16.48
CA GLY A 365 -0.27 38.05 -16.86
C GLY A 365 0.68 38.39 -15.72
N GLN A 366 0.29 38.35 -14.46
CA GLN A 366 1.18 38.61 -13.31
C GLN A 366 1.30 37.39 -12.38
N PRO A 367 2.50 37.03 -11.91
CA PRO A 367 2.67 35.96 -10.96
C PRO A 367 2.13 36.39 -9.59
N ARG A 368 1.19 35.62 -9.04
CA ARG A 368 0.61 35.82 -7.70
C ARG A 368 0.66 34.54 -6.88
N THR A 369 0.88 34.69 -5.57
CA THR A 369 0.70 33.61 -4.61
C THR A 369 -0.75 33.67 -4.11
N LEU A 370 -1.50 32.58 -4.28
CA LEU A 370 -2.96 32.56 -4.11
C LEU A 370 -3.39 31.49 -3.11
N GLY A 371 -4.28 31.85 -2.20
CA GLY A 371 -5.00 30.91 -1.34
C GLY A 371 -6.09 30.16 -2.10
N LEU A 372 -6.71 29.16 -1.44
CA LEU A 372 -7.76 28.31 -2.06
C LEU A 372 -8.94 29.13 -2.56
N LYS A 373 -9.46 30.08 -1.76
CA LYS A 373 -10.60 30.92 -2.14
C LYS A 373 -10.29 31.79 -3.35
N GLU A 374 -9.08 32.35 -3.43
CA GLU A 374 -8.65 33.20 -4.55
C GLU A 374 -8.48 32.39 -5.83
N LEU A 375 -7.84 31.19 -5.76
CA LEU A 375 -7.71 30.27 -6.90
C LEU A 375 -9.08 29.88 -7.45
N LEU A 376 -10.03 29.52 -6.58
CA LEU A 376 -11.40 29.20 -6.98
C LEU A 376 -12.11 30.39 -7.59
N ARG A 377 -11.91 31.63 -7.05
CA ARG A 377 -12.52 32.84 -7.57
C ARG A 377 -12.03 33.14 -8.98
N VAL A 378 -10.71 33.16 -9.22
CA VAL A 378 -10.15 33.41 -10.56
C VAL A 378 -10.72 32.41 -11.56
N TYR A 379 -10.79 31.13 -11.20
CA TYR A 379 -11.36 30.11 -12.06
C TYR A 379 -12.88 30.32 -12.30
N THR A 380 -13.66 30.56 -11.24
CA THR A 380 -15.12 30.70 -11.37
C THR A 380 -15.52 31.95 -12.20
N ASP A 381 -14.84 33.06 -11.97
CA ASP A 381 -15.07 34.29 -12.72
C ASP A 381 -14.75 34.10 -14.22
N PHE A 382 -13.60 33.45 -14.49
CA PHE A 382 -13.23 33.07 -15.86
C PHE A 382 -14.27 32.14 -16.50
N ARG A 383 -14.70 31.09 -15.77
CA ARG A 383 -15.66 30.11 -16.30
C ARG A 383 -17.02 30.74 -16.60
N ILE A 384 -17.48 31.68 -15.77
CA ILE A 384 -18.70 32.47 -16.02
C ILE A 384 -18.56 33.29 -17.30
N ASP A 385 -17.38 33.89 -17.52
CA ASP A 385 -17.13 34.66 -18.74
C ASP A 385 -17.10 33.77 -20.00
N VAL A 386 -16.44 32.60 -19.94
CA VAL A 386 -16.45 31.60 -21.02
C VAL A 386 -17.88 31.20 -21.40
N VAL A 387 -18.73 30.88 -20.42
CA VAL A 387 -20.13 30.50 -20.67
C VAL A 387 -20.93 31.68 -21.22
N ARG A 388 -20.69 32.89 -20.73
CA ARG A 388 -21.32 34.12 -21.28
C ARG A 388 -20.93 34.31 -22.73
N ARG A 389 -19.65 34.30 -23.08
CA ARG A 389 -19.12 34.46 -24.44
C ARG A 389 -19.68 33.39 -25.39
N ARG A 390 -19.67 32.16 -24.98
CA ARG A 390 -20.23 31.00 -25.70
C ARG A 390 -21.73 31.22 -25.98
N THR A 391 -22.49 31.61 -24.95
CA THR A 391 -23.93 31.84 -25.06
C THR A 391 -24.22 33.00 -26.03
N THR A 392 -23.43 34.07 -25.96
CA THR A 392 -23.54 35.21 -26.91
C THR A 392 -23.23 34.75 -28.33
N HIS A 393 -22.17 33.97 -28.55
CA HIS A 393 -21.85 33.46 -29.89
C HIS A 393 -22.97 32.56 -30.43
N ARG A 394 -23.49 31.66 -29.62
CA ARG A 394 -24.62 30.79 -30.00
C ARG A 394 -25.87 31.57 -30.30
N LEU A 395 -26.16 32.61 -29.52
CA LEU A 395 -27.27 33.49 -29.73
C LEU A 395 -27.16 34.17 -31.12
N GLY A 396 -26.02 34.82 -31.42
CA GLY A 396 -25.78 35.43 -32.71
C GLY A 396 -25.95 34.47 -33.88
N LYS A 397 -25.36 33.27 -33.79
CA LYS A 397 -25.52 32.23 -34.81
C LYS A 397 -26.97 31.78 -35.03
N LYS A 398 -27.76 31.68 -33.93
CA LYS A 398 -29.20 31.33 -34.03
C LYS A 398 -30.03 32.48 -34.60
N GLU A 399 -29.72 33.73 -34.22
CA GLU A 399 -30.34 34.92 -34.76
C GLU A 399 -30.02 35.08 -36.26
N ASP A 400 -28.75 34.90 -36.68
CA ASP A 400 -28.35 34.90 -38.10
C ASP A 400 -29.12 33.82 -38.88
N ARG A 401 -29.23 32.60 -38.29
CA ARG A 401 -29.96 31.50 -38.96
C ARG A 401 -31.46 31.80 -39.08
N LEU A 402 -32.10 32.30 -38.01
CA LEU A 402 -33.51 32.69 -38.01
C LEU A 402 -33.79 33.79 -39.05
N HIS A 403 -32.90 34.78 -39.13
CA HIS A 403 -33.00 35.85 -40.11
C HIS A 403 -33.04 35.28 -41.56
N LEU A 404 -32.20 34.31 -41.89
CA LEU A 404 -32.21 33.65 -43.20
C LEU A 404 -33.49 32.81 -43.41
N VAL A 405 -33.95 32.09 -42.37
CA VAL A 405 -35.16 31.27 -42.44
C VAL A 405 -36.39 32.12 -42.61
N ASP A 406 -36.51 33.26 -41.92
CA ASP A 406 -37.62 34.20 -42.07
C ASP A 406 -37.65 34.75 -43.50
N GLY A 407 -36.52 35.13 -44.12
CA GLY A 407 -36.44 35.51 -45.52
C GLY A 407 -36.89 34.42 -46.51
N LEU A 408 -36.53 33.15 -46.20
CA LEU A 408 -37.00 31.99 -46.99
C LEU A 408 -38.50 31.78 -46.88
N LEU A 409 -39.10 31.98 -45.73
CA LEU A 409 -40.54 31.87 -45.53
C LEU A 409 -41.29 32.93 -46.31
N ILE A 410 -40.78 34.20 -46.41
CA ILE A 410 -41.31 35.25 -47.24
C ILE A 410 -41.23 34.85 -48.71
N ALA A 411 -40.08 34.37 -49.20
CA ALA A 411 -39.87 33.96 -50.57
C ALA A 411 -40.76 32.75 -50.99
N ILE A 412 -41.07 31.83 -50.10
CA ILE A 412 -41.91 30.66 -50.38
C ILE A 412 -43.39 31.04 -50.43
N LEU A 413 -43.80 32.06 -49.68
CA LEU A 413 -45.19 32.57 -49.76
C LEU A 413 -45.53 33.08 -51.12
N ASP A 414 -44.62 33.80 -51.83
CA ASP A 414 -44.81 34.38 -53.13
C ASP A 414 -43.72 33.87 -54.13
N ILE A 415 -43.60 32.56 -54.20
CA ILE A 415 -42.55 31.93 -54.99
C ILE A 415 -42.60 32.25 -56.47
N ASP A 416 -43.79 32.42 -57.06
CA ASP A 416 -43.98 32.72 -58.49
C ASP A 416 -43.41 34.09 -58.81
N GLU A 417 -43.58 35.10 -57.94
CA GLU A 417 -43.03 36.42 -58.10
C GLU A 417 -41.51 36.44 -57.92
N VAL A 418 -40.98 35.70 -56.94
CA VAL A 418 -39.54 35.49 -56.78
C VAL A 418 -38.91 34.93 -58.06
N ILE A 419 -39.49 33.86 -58.63
CA ILE A 419 -38.99 33.22 -59.84
C ILE A 419 -39.09 34.20 -61.02
N GLN A 420 -40.17 35.04 -61.11
CA GLN A 420 -40.34 36.00 -62.17
C GLN A 420 -39.28 37.10 -62.09
N ILE A 421 -38.99 37.64 -60.91
CA ILE A 421 -37.91 38.63 -60.67
C ILE A 421 -36.55 38.04 -61.10
N ILE A 422 -36.21 36.81 -60.67
CA ILE A 422 -34.96 36.22 -61.04
C ILE A 422 -34.81 36.01 -62.54
N ARG A 423 -35.84 35.50 -63.20
CA ARG A 423 -35.83 35.26 -64.66
C ARG A 423 -35.86 36.57 -65.52
N SER A 424 -36.36 37.63 -64.98
CA SER A 424 -36.47 38.94 -65.68
C SER A 424 -35.31 39.91 -65.40
N SER A 425 -34.32 39.46 -64.59
CA SER A 425 -33.12 40.24 -64.24
C SER A 425 -31.95 39.80 -65.12
N ASP A 426 -31.13 40.77 -65.56
CA ASP A 426 -30.00 40.56 -66.45
C ASP A 426 -28.80 39.85 -65.77
N ASP A 427 -28.66 40.13 -64.48
CA ASP A 427 -27.59 39.53 -63.67
C ASP A 427 -28.04 39.28 -62.21
N SER A 428 -27.23 38.60 -61.45
CA SER A 428 -27.51 38.22 -60.02
C SER A 428 -27.53 39.45 -59.07
N ALA A 429 -26.77 40.50 -59.39
CA ALA A 429 -26.74 41.72 -58.59
C ALA A 429 -28.07 42.52 -58.76
N THR A 430 -28.58 42.61 -60.01
CA THR A 430 -29.87 43.22 -60.32
C THR A 430 -31.02 42.39 -59.71
N ALA A 431 -30.97 41.08 -59.81
CA ALA A 431 -31.98 40.22 -59.23
C ALA A 431 -32.03 40.42 -57.70
N ARG A 432 -30.87 40.47 -57.02
CA ARG A 432 -30.74 40.71 -55.57
C ARG A 432 -31.34 42.05 -55.16
N ALA A 433 -30.98 43.17 -55.87
CA ALA A 433 -31.53 44.51 -55.60
C ALA A 433 -33.06 44.58 -55.75
N ARG A 434 -33.62 43.89 -56.74
CA ARG A 434 -35.07 43.80 -56.93
C ARG A 434 -35.77 42.97 -55.87
N LEU A 435 -35.22 41.85 -55.47
CA LEU A 435 -35.73 40.97 -54.36
C LEU A 435 -35.77 41.79 -53.06
N MET A 436 -34.70 42.54 -52.77
CA MET A 436 -34.64 43.41 -51.57
C MET A 436 -35.72 44.47 -51.60
N GLN A 437 -35.97 45.12 -52.78
CA GLN A 437 -36.95 46.20 -52.95
C GLN A 437 -38.40 45.71 -52.89
N VAL A 438 -38.73 44.57 -53.49
CA VAL A 438 -40.08 44.03 -53.57
C VAL A 438 -40.53 43.33 -52.29
N PHE A 439 -39.67 42.58 -51.66
CA PHE A 439 -39.98 41.72 -50.46
C PHE A 439 -39.45 42.30 -49.16
N ASP A 440 -38.84 43.48 -49.14
CA ASP A 440 -38.22 44.15 -48.01
C ASP A 440 -37.17 43.20 -47.30
N LEU A 441 -36.39 42.49 -48.13
CA LEU A 441 -35.37 41.56 -47.69
C LEU A 441 -34.05 42.28 -47.51
N SER A 442 -33.28 41.77 -46.51
CA SER A 442 -31.88 42.15 -46.37
C SER A 442 -31.02 41.57 -47.50
N GLU A 443 -29.83 42.16 -47.71
CA GLU A 443 -28.89 41.66 -48.70
C GLU A 443 -28.49 40.16 -48.43
N ALA A 444 -28.32 39.81 -47.16
CA ALA A 444 -28.01 38.44 -46.78
C ALA A 444 -29.14 37.45 -47.10
N GLN A 445 -30.40 37.84 -46.86
CA GLN A 445 -31.58 37.06 -47.22
C GLN A 445 -31.73 36.93 -48.74
N ALA A 446 -31.65 38.03 -49.50
CA ALA A 446 -31.75 38.00 -50.93
C ALA A 446 -30.65 37.17 -51.61
N THR A 447 -29.41 37.28 -51.13
CA THR A 447 -28.29 36.45 -51.59
C THR A 447 -28.52 34.97 -51.30
N TYR A 448 -28.98 34.66 -50.10
CA TYR A 448 -29.26 33.25 -49.67
C TYR A 448 -30.41 32.63 -50.50
N ILE A 449 -31.42 33.42 -50.89
CA ILE A 449 -32.50 32.98 -51.77
C ILE A 449 -31.99 32.69 -53.18
N LEU A 450 -31.10 33.54 -53.71
CA LEU A 450 -30.51 33.36 -55.05
C LEU A 450 -29.62 32.09 -55.13
N ASP A 451 -28.92 31.71 -54.05
CA ASP A 451 -28.09 30.55 -53.98
C ASP A 451 -28.88 29.26 -53.67
N LEU A 452 -30.21 29.35 -53.47
CA LEU A 452 -31.03 28.23 -53.09
C LEU A 452 -31.27 27.23 -54.22
N GLN A 453 -31.17 25.97 -53.94
CA GLN A 453 -31.52 24.90 -54.87
C GLN A 453 -33.03 24.79 -55.00
N LEU A 454 -33.58 24.82 -56.23
CA LEU A 454 -35.03 24.77 -56.56
C LEU A 454 -35.79 23.64 -55.86
N ARG A 455 -35.16 22.51 -55.55
CA ARG A 455 -35.77 21.36 -54.83
C ARG A 455 -36.22 21.70 -53.40
N ARG A 456 -35.71 22.79 -52.80
CA ARG A 456 -36.07 23.25 -51.45
C ARG A 456 -37.29 24.16 -51.39
N LEU A 457 -37.91 24.43 -52.52
CA LEU A 457 -39.07 25.31 -52.65
C LEU A 457 -40.41 24.57 -52.70
N THR A 458 -40.54 23.40 -52.06
CA THR A 458 -41.77 22.59 -52.05
C THR A 458 -42.64 22.94 -50.84
N LYS A 459 -43.97 22.62 -50.91
CA LYS A 459 -44.90 22.79 -49.78
C LYS A 459 -44.45 22.04 -48.49
N PHE A 460 -43.79 20.92 -48.67
CA PHE A 460 -43.23 20.15 -47.53
C PHE A 460 -42.08 20.92 -46.86
N SER A 461 -41.23 21.57 -47.64
CA SER A 461 -40.14 22.41 -47.11
C SER A 461 -40.65 23.62 -46.34
N ARG A 462 -41.80 24.15 -46.63
CA ARG A 462 -42.41 25.27 -45.85
C ARG A 462 -42.71 24.83 -44.43
N LEU A 463 -43.39 23.72 -44.20
CA LEU A 463 -43.70 23.21 -42.85
C LEU A 463 -42.43 22.92 -42.04
N GLU A 464 -41.38 22.40 -42.72
CA GLU A 464 -40.08 22.17 -42.06
C GLU A 464 -39.43 23.50 -41.66
N LEU A 465 -39.47 24.55 -42.49
CA LEU A 465 -38.93 25.87 -42.19
C LEU A 465 -39.72 26.59 -41.12
N GLU A 466 -41.06 26.53 -41.10
CA GLU A 466 -41.89 27.05 -40.02
C GLU A 466 -41.54 26.41 -38.70
N LYS A 467 -41.39 25.08 -38.68
CA LYS A 467 -40.95 24.34 -37.50
C LYS A 467 -39.52 24.72 -37.03
N GLU A 468 -38.56 24.84 -38.01
CA GLU A 468 -37.20 25.31 -37.72
C GLU A 468 -37.22 26.73 -37.12
N ALA A 469 -38.03 27.64 -37.67
CA ALA A 469 -38.16 28.99 -37.13
C ALA A 469 -38.68 29.02 -35.70
N ASP A 470 -39.71 28.23 -35.39
CA ASP A 470 -40.26 28.13 -34.03
C ASP A 470 -39.26 27.53 -33.02
N GLU A 471 -38.50 26.49 -33.44
CA GLU A 471 -37.41 25.91 -32.64
C GLU A 471 -36.30 26.96 -32.40
N LEU A 472 -35.89 27.69 -33.43
CA LEU A 472 -34.90 28.76 -33.31
C LEU A 472 -35.35 29.87 -32.37
N ARG A 473 -36.61 30.34 -32.51
CA ARG A 473 -37.19 31.39 -31.62
C ARG A 473 -37.18 30.93 -30.17
N ALA A 474 -37.59 29.68 -29.89
CA ALA A 474 -37.58 29.14 -28.55
C ALA A 474 -36.15 29.01 -27.96
N GLU A 475 -35.16 28.63 -28.80
CA GLU A 475 -33.75 28.58 -28.39
C GLU A 475 -33.18 29.99 -28.13
N ILE A 476 -33.46 30.96 -29.01
CA ILE A 476 -33.06 32.37 -28.86
C ILE A 476 -33.59 32.97 -27.55
N GLU A 477 -34.86 32.74 -27.23
CA GLU A 477 -35.45 33.22 -25.97
C GLU A 477 -34.76 32.59 -24.74
N LYS A 478 -34.42 31.29 -24.82
CA LYS A 478 -33.65 30.64 -23.73
C LYS A 478 -32.25 31.25 -23.56
N LEU A 479 -31.53 31.47 -24.69
CA LEU A 479 -30.18 32.06 -24.66
C LEU A 479 -30.20 33.51 -24.14
N ARG A 480 -31.20 34.30 -24.60
CA ARG A 480 -31.42 35.67 -24.10
C ARG A 480 -31.72 35.70 -22.60
N ALA A 481 -32.57 34.78 -22.11
CA ALA A 481 -32.86 34.66 -20.69
C ALA A 481 -31.62 34.37 -19.86
N ILE A 482 -30.73 33.48 -20.36
CA ILE A 482 -29.45 33.15 -19.68
C ILE A 482 -28.54 34.39 -19.60
N LEU A 483 -28.50 35.21 -20.68
CA LEU A 483 -27.65 36.41 -20.70
C LEU A 483 -28.23 37.56 -19.85
N ALA A 484 -29.56 37.66 -19.75
CA ALA A 484 -30.25 38.70 -19.00
C ALA A 484 -30.26 38.48 -17.48
N ASP A 485 -30.25 37.21 -17.04
CA ASP A 485 -30.28 36.85 -15.60
C ASP A 485 -28.98 36.22 -15.15
N VAL A 486 -28.21 36.95 -14.31
CA VAL A 486 -26.95 36.50 -13.73
C VAL A 486 -27.12 35.19 -12.91
N LYS A 487 -28.27 35.03 -12.23
CA LYS A 487 -28.53 33.81 -11.45
C LYS A 487 -28.73 32.61 -12.37
N LEU A 488 -29.38 32.81 -13.50
CA LEU A 488 -29.56 31.74 -14.49
C LEU A 488 -28.23 31.38 -15.17
N LEU A 489 -27.39 32.35 -15.47
CA LEU A 489 -26.02 32.11 -15.97
C LEU A 489 -25.19 31.33 -14.97
N HIS A 490 -25.19 31.74 -13.69
CA HIS A 490 -24.52 31.03 -12.62
C HIS A 490 -25.04 29.58 -12.45
N LYS A 491 -26.35 29.39 -12.61
CA LYS A 491 -26.94 28.03 -12.55
C LYS A 491 -26.41 27.16 -13.68
N VAL A 492 -26.36 27.69 -14.93
CA VAL A 492 -25.80 26.94 -16.08
C VAL A 492 -24.35 26.52 -15.80
N VAL A 493 -23.52 27.45 -15.30
CA VAL A 493 -22.11 27.13 -14.92
C VAL A 493 -22.06 26.06 -13.87
N CYS A 494 -22.87 26.14 -12.81
CA CYS A 494 -22.91 25.14 -11.76
C CYS A 494 -23.35 23.75 -12.28
N ASP A 495 -24.39 23.73 -13.13
CA ASP A 495 -24.90 22.47 -13.70
C ASP A 495 -23.84 21.78 -14.59
N GLU A 496 -23.09 22.54 -15.39
CA GLU A 496 -21.99 22.05 -16.23
C GLU A 496 -20.84 21.52 -15.37
N LEU A 497 -20.42 22.24 -14.33
CA LEU A 497 -19.38 21.79 -13.41
C LEU A 497 -19.77 20.48 -12.73
N LEU A 498 -21.02 20.37 -12.25
CA LEU A 498 -21.52 19.14 -11.62
C LEU A 498 -21.62 17.98 -12.60
N ALA A 499 -21.94 18.22 -13.87
CA ALA A 499 -21.94 17.20 -14.93
C ALA A 499 -20.53 16.63 -15.14
N VAL A 500 -19.52 17.49 -15.23
CA VAL A 500 -18.10 17.07 -15.36
C VAL A 500 -17.66 16.27 -14.12
N ALA A 501 -18.02 16.73 -12.90
CA ALA A 501 -17.70 16.03 -11.68
C ALA A 501 -18.39 14.65 -11.58
N LYS A 502 -19.61 14.53 -12.11
CA LYS A 502 -20.36 13.26 -12.17
C LYS A 502 -19.73 12.27 -13.15
N GLU A 503 -19.22 12.74 -14.27
CA GLU A 503 -18.64 11.91 -15.33
C GLU A 503 -17.23 11.42 -14.97
N PHE A 504 -16.36 12.34 -14.47
CA PHE A 504 -14.94 12.06 -14.24
C PHE A 504 -14.53 11.97 -12.78
N GLY A 505 -15.46 12.21 -11.85
CA GLY A 505 -15.19 12.15 -10.41
C GLY A 505 -14.88 10.74 -9.95
N THR A 506 -13.84 10.62 -9.14
CA THR A 506 -13.43 9.37 -8.48
C THR A 506 -13.38 9.56 -6.97
N PRO A 507 -13.55 8.51 -6.17
CA PRO A 507 -13.38 8.60 -4.73
C PRO A 507 -12.01 9.17 -4.33
N ARG A 508 -11.95 9.77 -3.14
CA ARG A 508 -10.70 10.22 -2.54
C ARG A 508 -9.74 9.04 -2.35
N ARG A 509 -8.49 9.22 -2.74
CA ARG A 509 -7.42 8.23 -2.60
C ARG A 509 -6.59 8.44 -1.34
N THR A 510 -6.33 9.70 -0.97
CA THR A 510 -5.45 10.07 0.13
C THR A 510 -6.21 10.13 1.45
N VAL A 511 -5.70 9.48 2.50
CA VAL A 511 -6.24 9.50 3.84
C VAL A 511 -5.68 10.72 4.58
N LEU A 512 -6.57 11.56 5.12
CA LEU A 512 -6.22 12.72 5.95
C LEU A 512 -6.28 12.32 7.42
N LEU A 513 -5.16 12.48 8.14
CA LEU A 513 -5.07 12.17 9.56
C LEU A 513 -5.03 13.48 10.34
N GLU A 514 -6.13 13.76 11.07
CA GLU A 514 -6.16 14.81 12.06
C GLU A 514 -5.21 14.46 13.21
N GLY A 515 -4.25 15.29 13.45
CA GLY A 515 -3.36 15.18 14.58
C GLY A 515 -2.51 16.44 14.65
N ASN A 516 -2.58 17.17 15.76
CA ASN A 516 -1.65 18.26 16.01
C ASN A 516 -0.25 17.69 15.76
N GLY A 517 0.51 18.27 14.85
CA GLY A 517 1.88 17.83 14.54
C GLY A 517 2.73 17.62 15.80
N ALA A 518 2.45 18.39 16.87
CA ALA A 518 3.01 18.21 18.20
C ALA A 518 2.54 16.92 18.90
N GLN A 519 1.28 16.48 18.75
CA GLN A 519 0.80 15.22 19.34
C GLN A 519 1.22 13.99 18.54
N ALA A 520 1.35 14.09 17.22
CA ALA A 520 1.93 13.04 16.39
C ALA A 520 3.44 12.89 16.68
N VAL A 521 4.16 14.01 16.86
CA VAL A 521 5.56 14.02 17.31
C VAL A 521 5.67 13.55 18.77
N ALA A 522 4.76 13.93 19.67
CA ALA A 522 4.73 13.46 21.06
C ALA A 522 4.35 11.97 21.16
N ARG A 523 3.42 11.47 20.33
CA ARG A 523 3.12 10.04 20.24
C ARG A 523 4.27 9.24 19.58
N SER A 524 4.97 9.81 18.61
CA SER A 524 6.19 9.21 18.06
C SER A 524 7.35 9.34 19.05
N ALA A 525 7.45 10.42 19.83
CA ALA A 525 8.44 10.56 20.89
C ALA A 525 8.17 9.61 22.08
N SER A 526 6.92 9.37 22.45
CA SER A 526 6.57 8.38 23.47
C SER A 526 6.72 6.94 22.98
N LYS A 527 6.55 6.68 21.66
CA LYS A 527 6.84 5.39 21.03
C LYS A 527 8.33 5.20 20.66
N SER A 528 9.13 6.27 20.66
CA SER A 528 10.59 6.18 20.45
C SER A 528 11.33 5.51 21.61
N SER A 529 10.66 5.17 22.70
CA SER A 529 11.18 4.34 23.78
C SER A 529 10.92 2.84 23.57
N MET A 530 10.29 2.42 22.46
CA MET A 530 10.08 1.01 22.18
C MET A 530 11.44 0.38 21.80
N PRO A 531 11.90 -0.63 22.52
CA PRO A 531 13.20 -1.26 22.22
C PRO A 531 13.16 -1.85 20.80
N LEU A 532 14.23 -1.63 20.05
CA LEU A 532 14.37 -2.12 18.68
C LEU A 532 14.41 -3.65 18.61
N GLU A 533 14.98 -4.26 19.63
CA GLU A 533 15.05 -5.72 19.78
C GLU A 533 13.99 -6.21 20.78
N ILE A 534 13.45 -7.40 20.52
CA ILE A 534 12.53 -8.05 21.45
C ILE A 534 13.30 -8.35 22.74
N PRO A 535 12.82 -7.97 23.92
CA PRO A 535 13.44 -8.31 25.21
C PRO A 535 13.56 -9.83 25.36
N ASP A 536 14.56 -10.30 26.12
CA ASP A 536 14.76 -11.73 26.40
C ASP A 536 14.01 -12.17 27.67
N ASP A 537 12.70 -11.84 27.71
CA ASP A 537 11.84 -12.16 28.84
C ASP A 537 11.55 -13.65 28.90
N PRO A 538 11.42 -14.23 30.14
CA PRO A 538 11.00 -15.61 30.31
C PRO A 538 9.61 -15.86 29.72
N CYS A 539 9.41 -16.99 29.04
CA CYS A 539 8.15 -17.37 28.42
C CYS A 539 7.90 -18.88 28.45
N TRP A 540 6.66 -19.28 28.21
CA TRP A 540 6.29 -20.68 27.95
C TRP A 540 6.23 -20.95 26.46
N VAL A 541 6.74 -22.13 26.05
CA VAL A 541 6.46 -22.72 24.73
C VAL A 541 5.39 -23.78 24.93
N LEU A 542 4.28 -23.68 24.20
CA LEU A 542 3.11 -24.55 24.32
C LEU A 542 2.91 -25.37 23.06
N LEU A 543 2.57 -26.65 23.24
CA LEU A 543 2.24 -27.60 22.17
C LEU A 543 0.77 -28.03 22.31
N SER A 544 -0.03 -27.86 21.25
CA SER A 544 -1.43 -28.31 21.23
C SER A 544 -1.59 -29.75 20.79
N SER A 545 -2.79 -30.34 21.04
CA SER A 545 -3.18 -31.67 20.56
C SER A 545 -3.21 -31.82 19.04
N THR A 546 -3.27 -30.74 18.30
CA THR A 546 -3.29 -30.71 16.81
C THR A 546 -1.91 -30.41 16.21
N GLY A 547 -0.87 -30.34 17.01
CA GLY A 547 0.49 -30.07 16.56
C GLY A 547 0.73 -28.59 16.23
N LEU A 548 -0.08 -27.67 16.79
CA LEU A 548 0.21 -26.23 16.77
C LEU A 548 1.16 -25.90 17.92
N ILE A 549 2.11 -24.98 17.66
CA ILE A 549 3.09 -24.52 18.65
C ILE A 549 3.11 -22.99 18.67
N ALA A 550 3.26 -22.43 19.87
CA ALA A 550 3.34 -20.98 20.09
C ALA A 550 4.08 -20.70 21.41
N ARG A 551 4.52 -19.45 21.62
CA ARG A 551 5.06 -19.00 22.91
C ARG A 551 4.15 -17.95 23.56
N THR A 552 4.20 -17.87 24.89
CA THR A 552 3.56 -16.79 25.65
C THR A 552 4.45 -15.54 25.65
N THR A 553 3.92 -14.42 26.14
CA THR A 553 4.66 -13.16 26.32
C THR A 553 5.39 -13.10 27.65
N SER A 554 4.93 -13.89 28.65
CA SER A 554 5.54 -14.02 29.97
C SER A 554 5.66 -15.50 30.41
N ALA A 555 6.40 -15.75 31.46
CA ALA A 555 6.47 -17.07 32.10
C ALA A 555 5.57 -17.16 33.34
N ASP A 556 4.52 -16.34 33.42
CA ASP A 556 3.54 -16.43 34.50
C ASP A 556 2.87 -17.82 34.56
N PRO A 557 2.35 -18.24 35.73
CA PRO A 557 1.62 -19.50 35.88
C PRO A 557 0.49 -19.59 34.84
N LEU A 558 0.37 -20.74 34.17
CA LEU A 558 -0.67 -20.95 33.14
C LEU A 558 -2.03 -21.15 33.80
N SER A 559 -3.03 -20.38 33.43
CA SER A 559 -4.40 -20.54 33.92
C SER A 559 -4.99 -21.90 33.49
N THR A 560 -5.79 -22.49 34.39
CA THR A 560 -6.64 -23.66 34.09
C THR A 560 -8.06 -23.25 33.72
N ASP A 561 -8.46 -22.00 33.99
CA ASP A 561 -9.82 -21.48 33.87
C ASP A 561 -10.16 -21.07 32.45
N GLY A 562 -11.46 -20.97 32.18
CA GLY A 562 -11.96 -20.48 30.89
C GLY A 562 -12.85 -21.46 30.13
N GLY A 563 -13.65 -20.91 29.24
CA GLY A 563 -14.58 -21.68 28.39
C GLY A 563 -13.86 -22.58 27.39
N ARG A 564 -14.53 -23.66 26.99
CA ARG A 564 -14.00 -24.61 25.99
C ARG A 564 -13.99 -24.00 24.60
N ARG A 565 -12.86 -24.12 23.90
CA ARG A 565 -12.66 -23.64 22.54
C ARG A 565 -11.91 -24.66 21.68
N LYS A 566 -11.90 -24.45 20.38
CA LYS A 566 -11.06 -25.24 19.46
C LYS A 566 -9.59 -24.95 19.75
N HIS A 567 -8.72 -25.98 19.73
CA HIS A 567 -7.28 -25.90 20.05
C HIS A 567 -6.95 -25.45 21.49
N ASP A 568 -7.86 -25.71 22.45
CA ASP A 568 -7.69 -25.42 23.89
C ASP A 568 -7.00 -26.57 24.69
N VAL A 569 -6.58 -27.63 24.02
CA VAL A 569 -5.90 -28.76 24.65
C VAL A 569 -4.39 -28.61 24.51
N VAL A 570 -3.70 -28.31 25.63
CA VAL A 570 -2.25 -28.22 25.72
C VAL A 570 -1.71 -29.58 26.13
N LEU A 571 -0.90 -30.21 25.26
CA LEU A 571 -0.24 -31.49 25.53
C LEU A 571 1.00 -31.31 26.38
N ALA A 572 1.78 -30.28 26.15
CA ALA A 572 3.03 -30.00 26.86
C ALA A 572 3.32 -28.50 26.86
N ALA A 573 4.05 -28.07 27.89
CA ALA A 573 4.62 -26.74 27.99
C ALA A 573 6.09 -26.86 28.46
N ALA A 574 6.94 -25.96 27.89
CA ALA A 574 8.34 -25.87 28.30
C ALA A 574 8.69 -24.42 28.62
N ARG A 575 9.42 -24.19 29.73
CA ARG A 575 9.86 -22.83 30.10
C ARG A 575 11.18 -22.49 29.43
N THR A 576 11.22 -21.33 28.77
CA THR A 576 12.42 -20.80 28.13
C THR A 576 12.41 -19.27 28.21
N SER A 577 13.30 -18.58 27.48
CA SER A 577 13.22 -17.15 27.28
C SER A 577 12.84 -16.82 25.82
N ALA A 578 12.41 -15.59 25.56
CA ALA A 578 11.96 -15.15 24.24
C ALA A 578 13.05 -15.32 23.16
N ARG A 579 14.34 -15.25 23.53
CA ARG A 579 15.50 -15.50 22.65
C ARG A 579 16.14 -16.86 22.90
N GLY A 580 15.62 -17.66 23.84
CA GLY A 580 16.12 -18.95 24.18
C GLY A 580 15.80 -20.04 23.15
N GLU A 581 16.29 -21.23 23.42
CA GLU A 581 16.01 -22.41 22.63
C GLU A 581 15.22 -23.43 23.46
N PHE A 582 14.51 -24.31 22.79
CA PHE A 582 13.78 -25.42 23.39
C PHE A 582 13.88 -26.68 22.50
N GLY A 583 13.52 -27.82 23.03
CA GLY A 583 13.54 -29.08 22.31
C GLY A 583 12.15 -29.58 21.95
N ILE A 584 12.00 -30.15 20.74
CA ILE A 584 10.80 -30.91 20.32
C ILE A 584 11.17 -32.37 20.25
N VAL A 585 10.44 -33.24 20.97
CA VAL A 585 10.71 -34.68 21.07
C VAL A 585 9.67 -35.43 20.24
N THR A 586 10.13 -36.45 19.48
CA THR A 586 9.28 -37.21 18.54
C THR A 586 9.18 -38.70 18.90
N SER A 587 8.21 -39.37 18.28
CA SER A 587 7.99 -40.83 18.42
C SER A 587 9.15 -41.69 17.91
N ALA A 588 10.03 -41.15 17.06
CA ALA A 588 11.28 -41.81 16.63
C ALA A 588 12.43 -41.66 17.63
N GLY A 589 12.18 -40.99 18.78
CA GLY A 589 13.22 -40.76 19.78
C GLY A 589 14.23 -39.69 19.39
N ARG A 590 13.84 -38.78 18.47
CA ARG A 590 14.63 -37.63 18.05
C ARG A 590 14.22 -36.37 18.84
N LEU A 591 15.21 -35.54 19.13
CA LEU A 591 15.01 -34.20 19.70
C LEU A 591 15.53 -33.18 18.72
N PHE A 592 14.67 -32.24 18.33
CA PHE A 592 14.98 -31.09 17.50
C PHE A 592 15.13 -29.83 18.36
N ARG A 593 16.23 -29.12 18.18
CA ARG A 593 16.47 -27.83 18.86
C ARG A 593 15.92 -26.71 18.02
N VAL A 594 15.05 -25.87 18.59
CA VAL A 594 14.34 -24.78 17.92
C VAL A 594 14.46 -23.50 18.72
N SER A 595 14.62 -22.36 18.08
CA SER A 595 14.63 -21.05 18.73
C SER A 595 13.20 -20.59 19.06
N ALA A 596 12.97 -20.13 20.28
CA ALA A 596 11.68 -19.58 20.69
C ALA A 596 11.31 -18.27 19.96
N LEU A 597 12.31 -17.52 19.44
CA LEU A 597 12.08 -16.33 18.61
C LEU A 597 11.30 -16.62 17.33
N GLU A 598 11.41 -17.83 16.79
CA GLU A 598 10.75 -18.24 15.55
C GLU A 598 9.26 -18.54 15.75
N LEU A 599 8.81 -18.70 17.01
CA LEU A 599 7.43 -19.05 17.31
C LEU A 599 6.51 -17.81 17.32
N PRO A 600 5.26 -17.93 16.83
CA PRO A 600 4.25 -16.93 17.07
C PRO A 600 4.00 -16.79 18.56
N HIS A 601 3.72 -15.56 19.02
CA HIS A 601 3.34 -15.31 20.41
C HIS A 601 1.81 -15.29 20.55
N LEU A 602 1.32 -15.87 21.61
CA LEU A 602 -0.09 -15.80 22.00
C LEU A 602 -0.36 -14.47 22.70
N VAL A 603 -1.52 -13.90 22.46
CA VAL A 603 -2.00 -12.74 23.21
C VAL A 603 -2.31 -13.21 24.64
N ASP A 604 -1.80 -12.48 25.64
CA ASP A 604 -2.05 -12.80 27.03
C ASP A 604 -3.54 -12.68 27.35
N THR A 605 -4.08 -13.77 27.85
CA THR A 605 -5.42 -13.82 28.40
C THR A 605 -5.32 -14.35 29.83
N HIS A 606 -6.16 -13.85 30.74
CA HIS A 606 -6.25 -14.41 32.10
C HIS A 606 -6.89 -15.81 32.14
N ALA A 607 -7.22 -16.36 30.99
CA ALA A 607 -7.80 -17.68 30.80
C ALA A 607 -6.77 -18.69 30.31
N ALA A 608 -7.12 -19.99 30.38
CA ALA A 608 -6.28 -21.07 29.84
C ALA A 608 -5.93 -20.83 28.36
N PRO A 609 -4.68 -21.06 27.96
CA PRO A 609 -4.20 -20.74 26.62
C PRO A 609 -4.93 -21.55 25.55
N VAL A 610 -5.20 -20.88 24.42
CA VAL A 610 -5.81 -21.43 23.21
C VAL A 610 -4.82 -21.21 22.06
N LEU A 611 -4.47 -22.27 21.33
CA LEU A 611 -3.41 -22.22 20.31
C LEU A 611 -3.95 -22.01 18.89
N ASP A 612 -5.07 -21.30 18.71
CA ASP A 612 -5.63 -20.95 17.39
C ASP A 612 -4.71 -20.00 16.59
N GLY A 613 -3.90 -19.18 17.30
CA GLY A 613 -2.85 -18.33 16.74
C GLY A 613 -1.48 -19.02 16.59
N GLY A 614 -1.36 -20.31 16.85
CA GLY A 614 -0.11 -21.08 16.76
C GLY A 614 0.25 -21.48 15.33
N ALA A 615 1.52 -21.81 15.09
CA ALA A 615 2.00 -22.34 13.81
C ALA A 615 2.14 -23.88 13.86
N PRO A 616 1.97 -24.60 12.73
CA PRO A 616 2.19 -26.05 12.68
C PRO A 616 3.66 -26.39 13.01
N VAL A 617 3.88 -27.41 13.86
CA VAL A 617 5.24 -27.86 14.22
C VAL A 617 6.06 -28.25 12.99
N ALA A 618 5.40 -28.81 11.96
CA ALA A 618 6.06 -29.18 10.70
C ALA A 618 6.70 -27.98 9.96
N ALA A 619 6.36 -26.74 10.31
CA ALA A 619 7.04 -25.57 9.78
C ALA A 619 8.44 -25.36 10.37
N PHE A 620 8.76 -25.99 11.51
CA PHE A 620 10.01 -25.80 12.25
C PHE A 620 10.92 -27.04 12.23
N VAL A 621 10.35 -28.24 12.07
CA VAL A 621 11.06 -29.50 12.12
C VAL A 621 10.68 -30.42 10.97
N ASP A 622 11.68 -31.15 10.45
CA ASP A 622 11.49 -32.12 9.37
C ASP A 622 11.18 -33.50 9.93
N LEU A 623 9.88 -33.83 9.93
CA LEU A 623 9.37 -35.10 10.44
C LEU A 623 9.37 -36.17 9.34
N ALA A 624 9.81 -37.38 9.67
CA ALA A 624 9.71 -38.54 8.79
C ALA A 624 8.22 -38.98 8.62
N PRO A 625 7.86 -39.65 7.53
CA PRO A 625 6.51 -40.20 7.36
C PRO A 625 6.08 -41.07 8.55
N GLY A 626 4.94 -40.74 9.17
CA GLY A 626 4.42 -41.45 10.36
C GLY A 626 5.00 -41.02 11.70
N GLU A 627 6.02 -40.19 11.74
CA GLU A 627 6.60 -39.65 12.95
C GLU A 627 5.71 -38.61 13.62
N LYS A 628 5.47 -38.71 14.92
CA LYS A 628 4.60 -37.83 15.69
C LYS A 628 5.42 -37.01 16.70
N VAL A 629 5.02 -35.80 16.93
CA VAL A 629 5.55 -34.95 18.02
C VAL A 629 4.86 -35.36 19.30
N LEU A 630 5.62 -35.54 20.37
CA LEU A 630 5.13 -36.02 21.65
C LEU A 630 5.14 -34.96 22.74
N THR A 631 6.21 -34.14 22.80
CA THR A 631 6.35 -33.13 23.85
C THR A 631 7.33 -32.02 23.41
N VAL A 632 7.33 -30.93 24.18
CA VAL A 632 8.38 -29.90 24.18
C VAL A 632 9.18 -29.98 25.50
N THR A 633 10.45 -29.56 25.48
CA THR A 633 11.34 -29.58 26.65
C THR A 633 12.21 -28.33 26.71
N SER A 634 12.53 -27.86 27.90
CA SER A 634 13.21 -26.58 28.12
C SER A 634 14.69 -26.56 27.75
N LEU A 635 15.34 -27.68 27.57
CA LEU A 635 16.79 -27.84 27.38
C LEU A 635 17.66 -27.27 28.53
N ARG A 636 17.08 -26.94 29.67
CA ARG A 636 17.78 -26.37 30.83
C ARG A 636 18.63 -27.42 31.55
N ALA A 637 19.84 -27.07 31.96
CA ALA A 637 20.74 -27.97 32.68
C ALA A 637 20.26 -28.30 34.11
N ASP A 638 19.49 -27.42 34.72
CA ASP A 638 18.89 -27.55 36.03
C ASP A 638 17.54 -28.29 36.04
N SER A 639 17.01 -28.68 34.87
CA SER A 639 15.80 -29.51 34.75
C SER A 639 16.00 -30.88 35.41
N PRO A 640 14.97 -31.44 36.05
CA PRO A 640 15.04 -32.85 36.56
C PRO A 640 15.21 -33.88 35.43
N GLY A 641 15.07 -33.48 34.16
CA GLY A 641 15.34 -34.31 33.00
C GLY A 641 14.08 -34.74 32.25
N LEU A 642 14.30 -35.33 31.11
CA LEU A 642 13.23 -35.81 30.19
C LEU A 642 13.05 -37.33 30.46
N ALA A 643 11.80 -37.76 30.73
CA ALA A 643 11.42 -39.15 30.80
C ALA A 643 10.74 -39.62 29.53
N LEU A 644 11.08 -40.80 29.01
CA LEU A 644 10.55 -41.41 27.80
C LEU A 644 9.99 -42.81 28.10
N GLY A 645 8.86 -43.19 27.50
CA GLY A 645 8.30 -44.51 27.50
C GLY A 645 8.03 -45.01 26.09
N THR A 646 8.31 -46.32 25.84
CA THR A 646 8.15 -46.93 24.53
C THR A 646 6.97 -47.93 24.50
N ALA A 647 6.50 -48.26 23.30
CA ALA A 647 5.45 -49.25 23.09
C ALA A 647 5.83 -50.63 23.56
N ALA A 648 7.11 -51.00 23.56
CA ALA A 648 7.65 -52.25 24.14
C ALA A 648 7.80 -52.21 25.67
N GLY A 649 7.32 -51.16 26.34
CA GLY A 649 7.36 -51.05 27.81
C GLY A 649 8.70 -50.64 28.40
N VAL A 650 9.59 -50.08 27.63
CA VAL A 650 10.88 -49.56 28.09
C VAL A 650 10.70 -48.14 28.63
N VAL A 651 11.37 -47.81 29.74
CA VAL A 651 11.46 -46.46 30.29
C VAL A 651 12.88 -45.95 30.26
N LYS A 652 13.04 -44.68 29.92
CA LYS A 652 14.32 -43.99 29.99
C LYS A 652 14.17 -42.62 30.61
N ARG A 653 15.12 -42.23 31.44
CA ARG A 653 15.30 -40.86 31.90
C ARG A 653 16.60 -40.36 31.26
N VAL A 654 16.52 -39.25 30.53
CA VAL A 654 17.64 -38.67 29.77
C VAL A 654 18.39 -37.69 30.66
N THR A 655 19.73 -37.70 30.61
CA THR A 655 20.56 -36.67 31.28
C THR A 655 20.36 -35.32 30.59
N THR A 656 20.44 -34.23 31.35
CA THR A 656 20.19 -32.85 30.88
C THR A 656 21.35 -32.25 30.09
N GLU A 657 22.42 -32.99 29.87
CA GLU A 657 23.54 -32.57 29.00
C GLU A 657 23.18 -32.72 27.53
N TYR A 658 22.49 -31.74 27.00
CA TYR A 658 22.09 -31.68 25.59
C TYR A 658 23.22 -31.10 24.73
N ALA A 659 23.64 -31.84 23.68
CA ALA A 659 24.63 -31.32 22.75
C ALA A 659 24.10 -30.14 21.97
N ASN A 660 24.96 -29.19 21.59
CA ASN A 660 24.61 -28.07 20.72
C ASN A 660 24.54 -28.50 19.24
N LYS A 661 23.55 -29.37 18.93
CA LYS A 661 23.23 -29.84 17.57
C LYS A 661 21.78 -29.63 17.27
N PRO A 662 21.42 -29.28 16.01
CA PRO A 662 20.03 -29.03 15.64
C PRO A 662 19.12 -30.26 15.81
N ILE A 663 19.65 -31.45 15.61
CA ILE A 663 18.93 -32.72 15.75
C ILE A 663 19.81 -33.70 16.52
N MET A 664 19.21 -34.45 17.47
CA MET A 664 19.89 -35.52 18.21
C MET A 664 18.94 -36.64 18.58
N GLU A 665 19.44 -37.87 18.67
CA GLU A 665 18.72 -39.01 19.28
C GLU A 665 18.80 -38.92 20.80
N VAL A 666 17.67 -39.16 21.48
CA VAL A 666 17.56 -39.18 22.96
C VAL A 666 17.29 -40.56 23.51
N ILE A 667 17.06 -41.53 22.66
CA ILE A 667 16.97 -42.98 23.00
C ILE A 667 17.33 -43.82 21.77
N THR A 668 18.05 -44.94 21.98
CA THR A 668 18.26 -45.92 20.93
C THR A 668 17.15 -46.98 20.99
N LEU A 669 16.27 -46.97 20.00
CA LEU A 669 15.14 -47.90 19.87
C LEU A 669 15.60 -49.22 19.26
N LYS A 670 14.94 -50.34 19.64
CA LYS A 670 15.22 -51.69 19.12
C LYS A 670 14.09 -52.17 18.23
N GLY A 671 14.42 -52.69 17.02
CA GLY A 671 13.43 -53.19 16.08
C GLY A 671 12.40 -52.13 15.70
N ASP A 672 11.11 -52.45 15.70
CA ASP A 672 10.00 -51.58 15.36
C ASP A 672 9.42 -50.84 16.58
N ASP A 673 10.17 -50.76 17.71
CA ASP A 673 9.70 -50.05 18.91
C ASP A 673 9.62 -48.53 18.65
N VAL A 674 8.65 -47.87 19.24
CA VAL A 674 8.44 -46.44 19.12
C VAL A 674 8.24 -45.79 20.50
N VAL A 675 8.67 -44.54 20.64
CA VAL A 675 8.33 -43.76 21.84
C VAL A 675 6.84 -43.37 21.76
N ILE A 676 6.08 -43.71 22.81
CA ILE A 676 4.65 -43.46 22.91
C ILE A 676 4.30 -42.25 23.78
N GLY A 677 5.23 -41.82 24.61
CA GLY A 677 5.10 -40.67 25.49
C GLY A 677 6.46 -40.16 25.94
N ALA A 678 6.55 -38.87 26.07
CA ALA A 678 7.71 -38.16 26.59
C ALA A 678 7.22 -37.01 27.48
N VAL A 679 7.87 -36.76 28.61
CA VAL A 679 7.51 -35.71 29.56
C VAL A 679 8.74 -35.11 30.19
N GLU A 680 8.84 -33.80 30.27
CA GLU A 680 9.83 -33.12 31.09
C GLU A 680 9.34 -33.11 32.54
N LEU A 681 10.17 -33.68 33.43
CA LEU A 681 9.84 -33.78 34.84
C LEU A 681 9.91 -32.38 35.51
N GLN A 682 8.95 -32.08 36.35
CA GLN A 682 8.98 -30.89 37.20
C GLN A 682 9.78 -31.14 38.48
N THR A 683 9.73 -32.37 38.97
CA THR A 683 10.51 -32.82 40.12
C THR A 683 11.14 -34.19 39.82
N SER A 684 12.17 -34.56 40.54
CA SER A 684 12.79 -35.89 40.40
C SER A 684 11.97 -37.01 41.03
N THR A 685 10.88 -36.72 41.72
CA THR A 685 10.06 -37.65 42.54
C THR A 685 8.65 -37.88 42.00
N GLU A 686 8.33 -37.39 40.78
CA GLU A 686 7.04 -37.64 40.13
C GLU A 686 6.80 -39.13 39.88
N GLU A 687 5.53 -39.53 39.83
CA GLU A 687 5.14 -40.87 39.46
C GLU A 687 5.09 -41.05 37.95
N LEU A 688 5.94 -41.93 37.41
CA LEU A 688 5.92 -42.34 35.98
C LEU A 688 4.89 -43.43 35.79
N THR A 689 4.01 -43.26 34.80
CA THR A 689 2.88 -44.16 34.58
C THR A 689 2.88 -44.78 33.20
N PHE A 690 2.69 -46.08 33.10
CA PHE A 690 2.36 -46.82 31.87
C PHE A 690 0.94 -47.33 31.89
N VAL A 691 0.26 -47.28 30.75
CA VAL A 691 -0.99 -48.01 30.52
C VAL A 691 -0.86 -48.86 29.26
N THR A 692 -1.34 -50.13 29.34
CA THR A 692 -1.29 -51.06 28.21
C THR A 692 -2.65 -51.19 27.53
N ASN A 693 -2.64 -51.66 26.27
CA ASN A 693 -3.86 -52.02 25.55
C ASN A 693 -4.70 -53.13 26.21
N GLU A 694 -4.09 -53.95 27.10
CA GLU A 694 -4.77 -54.93 27.92
C GLU A 694 -5.30 -54.39 29.28
N ALA A 695 -5.43 -53.05 29.37
CA ALA A 695 -5.89 -52.35 30.56
C ALA A 695 -5.06 -52.56 31.81
N GLN A 696 -3.76 -52.77 31.71
CA GLN A 696 -2.83 -52.79 32.86
C GLN A 696 -2.23 -51.41 33.04
N LEU A 697 -2.29 -50.86 34.27
CA LEU A 697 -1.64 -49.63 34.67
C LEU A 697 -0.53 -49.93 35.67
N LEU A 698 0.66 -49.41 35.40
CA LEU A 698 1.79 -49.47 36.32
C LEU A 698 2.31 -48.05 36.50
N HIS A 699 2.48 -47.67 37.80
CA HIS A 699 3.20 -46.46 38.12
C HIS A 699 4.25 -46.71 39.18
N PHE A 700 5.31 -45.92 39.10
CA PHE A 700 6.43 -45.96 40.04
C PHE A 700 7.17 -44.62 40.04
N ASN A 701 7.86 -44.33 41.14
CA ASN A 701 8.58 -43.07 41.27
C ASN A 701 9.71 -42.87 40.22
N ALA A 702 9.86 -41.70 39.66
CA ALA A 702 10.87 -41.36 38.67
C ALA A 702 12.30 -41.55 39.18
N ALA A 703 12.53 -41.43 40.49
CA ALA A 703 13.81 -41.71 41.15
C ALA A 703 14.27 -43.17 40.96
N ASN A 704 13.33 -44.11 40.73
CA ASN A 704 13.64 -45.52 40.43
C ASN A 704 14.24 -45.75 39.03
N VAL A 705 14.32 -44.68 38.18
CA VAL A 705 14.94 -44.74 36.86
C VAL A 705 16.19 -43.87 36.85
N ARG A 706 17.35 -44.51 36.86
CA ARG A 706 18.63 -43.79 36.81
C ARG A 706 18.74 -43.04 35.47
N PRO A 707 19.13 -41.76 35.46
CA PRO A 707 19.40 -41.01 34.21
C PRO A 707 20.48 -41.71 33.37
N GLN A 708 20.26 -41.73 32.06
CA GLN A 708 21.16 -42.32 31.08
C GLN A 708 21.53 -41.28 30.01
N GLY A 709 22.75 -41.40 29.49
CA GLY A 709 23.18 -40.62 28.34
C GLY A 709 22.34 -40.90 27.08
N ARG A 710 22.47 -40.06 26.09
CA ARG A 710 21.65 -40.05 24.86
C ARG A 710 21.57 -41.41 24.15
N THR A 711 22.69 -42.14 24.01
CA THR A 711 22.78 -43.43 23.32
C THR A 711 22.25 -44.61 24.12
N GLY A 712 21.81 -44.41 25.36
CA GLY A 712 21.26 -45.50 26.19
C GLY A 712 19.89 -45.95 25.67
N GLY A 713 19.62 -47.27 25.66
CA GLY A 713 18.35 -47.86 25.22
C GLY A 713 17.26 -47.93 26.27
N GLY A 714 17.44 -47.28 27.45
CA GLY A 714 16.49 -47.36 28.57
C GLY A 714 16.56 -48.64 29.38
N VAL A 715 15.61 -48.88 30.26
CA VAL A 715 15.46 -50.05 31.12
C VAL A 715 14.01 -50.54 31.08
N ALA A 716 13.76 -51.81 31.53
CA ALA A 716 12.39 -52.31 31.57
C ALA A 716 11.51 -51.45 32.49
N GLY A 717 10.46 -50.91 31.98
CA GLY A 717 9.42 -50.08 32.65
C GLY A 717 8.28 -50.94 33.13
N ILE A 718 7.46 -51.48 32.24
CA ILE A 718 6.34 -52.35 32.52
C ILE A 718 6.56 -53.72 31.87
N LYS A 719 6.15 -54.80 32.54
CA LYS A 719 6.15 -56.17 31.97
C LYS A 719 4.88 -56.36 31.16
N LEU A 720 5.05 -56.65 29.87
CA LEU A 720 3.94 -56.83 28.92
C LEU A 720 3.57 -58.32 28.81
N GLY A 721 2.26 -58.60 28.60
CA GLY A 721 1.77 -59.92 28.20
C GLY A 721 2.13 -60.24 26.75
N ALA A 722 1.81 -61.46 26.30
CA ALA A 722 2.07 -61.90 24.94
C ALA A 722 1.11 -61.10 23.99
N GLY A 723 1.70 -60.32 23.05
CA GLY A 723 0.94 -59.47 22.13
C GLY A 723 0.47 -58.13 22.72
N ALA A 724 0.72 -57.87 24.01
CA ALA A 724 0.40 -56.59 24.64
C ALA A 724 1.43 -55.51 24.28
N ARG A 725 0.99 -54.28 24.25
CA ARG A 725 1.84 -53.09 24.08
C ARG A 725 1.41 -51.98 25.02
N ALA A 726 2.33 -51.16 25.43
CA ALA A 726 1.99 -49.89 26.09
C ALA A 726 1.40 -48.90 25.08
N ILE A 727 0.34 -48.22 25.49
CA ILE A 727 -0.37 -47.22 24.66
C ILE A 727 -0.29 -45.80 25.24
N PHE A 728 0.12 -45.69 26.53
CA PHE A 728 0.30 -44.41 27.19
C PHE A 728 1.54 -44.45 28.10
N PHE A 729 2.29 -43.35 28.11
CA PHE A 729 3.31 -43.04 29.08
C PHE A 729 3.29 -41.55 29.44
N GLY A 730 3.39 -41.21 30.72
CA GLY A 730 3.44 -39.84 31.20
C GLY A 730 3.85 -39.78 32.68
N SER A 731 3.91 -38.54 33.22
CA SER A 731 4.08 -38.30 34.65
C SER A 731 2.78 -37.79 35.29
N VAL A 732 2.58 -38.02 36.57
CA VAL A 732 1.40 -37.57 37.30
C VAL A 732 1.75 -37.30 38.77
N SER A 733 1.07 -36.29 39.35
CA SER A 733 1.00 -36.05 40.79
C SER A 733 -0.08 -36.90 41.45
N ARG A 734 -0.07 -36.99 42.80
CA ARG A 734 -1.07 -37.76 43.57
C ARG A 734 -2.52 -37.32 43.31
N ASP A 735 -2.74 -36.08 43.02
CA ASP A 735 -4.06 -35.49 42.76
C ASP A 735 -4.45 -35.57 41.24
N GLY A 736 -3.99 -36.59 40.57
CA GLY A 736 -4.27 -36.84 39.18
C GLY A 736 -5.51 -37.69 38.95
N ILE A 737 -5.92 -37.76 37.65
CA ILE A 737 -6.99 -38.65 37.16
C ILE A 737 -6.45 -39.59 36.10
N VAL A 738 -7.09 -40.77 36.03
CA VAL A 738 -6.86 -41.80 35.02
C VAL A 738 -8.05 -41.89 34.12
N VAL A 739 -7.86 -41.64 32.82
CA VAL A 739 -8.89 -41.76 31.78
C VAL A 739 -8.55 -42.95 30.88
N THR A 740 -9.49 -43.88 30.76
CA THR A 740 -9.34 -45.07 29.93
C THR A 740 -10.53 -45.23 28.99
N GLY A 741 -10.27 -45.42 27.70
CA GLY A 741 -11.28 -45.63 26.66
C GLY A 741 -11.13 -47.03 26.06
N ALA A 742 -12.20 -47.87 26.20
CA ALA A 742 -12.24 -49.21 25.63
C ALA A 742 -12.97 -49.22 24.26
N GLY A 743 -12.62 -50.18 23.42
CA GLY A 743 -13.19 -50.32 22.09
C GLY A 743 -13.18 -51.76 21.59
N HIS A 744 -13.73 -51.94 20.37
CA HIS A 744 -13.83 -53.21 19.68
C HIS A 744 -12.65 -53.39 18.69
N PRO A 745 -12.05 -54.54 18.55
CA PRO A 745 -10.89 -54.77 17.67
C PRO A 745 -11.19 -54.66 16.17
N GLY A 746 -12.42 -54.64 15.78
CA GLY A 746 -12.85 -54.55 14.37
C GLY A 746 -13.41 -53.17 13.97
N SER A 747 -13.43 -52.16 14.86
CA SER A 747 -13.91 -50.85 14.51
C SER A 747 -12.90 -50.13 13.59
N PRO A 748 -13.31 -49.72 12.40
CA PRO A 748 -12.46 -48.86 11.59
C PRO A 748 -12.21 -47.56 12.39
N ASN A 749 -10.97 -47.18 12.64
CA ASN A 749 -10.53 -46.00 13.34
C ASN A 749 -10.38 -46.08 14.88
N GLY A 750 -10.47 -47.27 15.52
CA GLY A 750 -10.23 -47.38 16.97
C GLY A 750 -11.24 -46.64 17.84
N GLU A 751 -12.52 -46.73 17.48
CA GLU A 751 -13.63 -46.04 18.18
C GLU A 751 -13.68 -46.43 19.66
N ILE A 752 -13.80 -45.39 20.50
CA ILE A 752 -14.02 -45.50 21.93
C ILE A 752 -15.51 -45.79 22.15
N THR A 753 -15.86 -46.94 22.70
CA THR A 753 -17.25 -47.32 23.02
C THR A 753 -17.61 -46.97 24.47
N SER A 754 -16.69 -47.21 25.41
CA SER A 754 -16.84 -46.79 26.80
C SER A 754 -15.64 -45.98 27.27
N LEU A 755 -15.93 -44.99 28.12
CA LEU A 755 -14.90 -44.12 28.73
C LEU A 755 -15.05 -44.21 30.26
N LYS A 756 -13.95 -44.39 30.95
CA LYS A 756 -13.87 -44.34 32.43
C LYS A 756 -12.94 -43.27 32.87
N VAL A 757 -13.33 -42.50 33.89
CA VAL A 757 -12.52 -41.55 34.62
C VAL A 757 -12.44 -42.02 36.07
N ALA A 758 -11.25 -42.19 36.62
CA ALA A 758 -11.00 -42.67 38.00
C ALA A 758 -9.90 -41.81 38.66
N PRO A 759 -9.98 -41.59 39.96
CA PRO A 759 -8.90 -40.91 40.69
C PRO A 759 -7.61 -41.76 40.67
N PHE A 760 -6.47 -41.10 40.48
CA PHE A 760 -5.18 -41.80 40.44
C PHE A 760 -4.85 -42.56 41.74
N THR A 761 -5.37 -42.09 42.87
CA THR A 761 -5.23 -42.70 44.21
C THR A 761 -5.81 -44.10 44.30
N GLU A 762 -6.72 -44.49 43.44
CA GLU A 762 -7.26 -45.85 43.33
C GLU A 762 -6.21 -46.88 42.90
N PHE A 763 -5.10 -46.46 42.30
CA PHE A 763 -4.08 -47.32 41.76
C PHE A 763 -2.86 -47.40 42.69
N PRO A 764 -2.53 -48.59 43.22
CA PRO A 764 -1.35 -48.74 44.12
C PRO A 764 -0.05 -48.71 43.30
N ALA A 765 0.94 -47.96 43.78
CA ALA A 765 2.29 -48.01 43.25
C ALA A 765 2.91 -49.42 43.33
N LYS A 766 3.62 -49.81 42.24
CA LYS A 766 4.34 -51.10 42.24
C LYS A 766 5.73 -50.87 41.70
N GLY A 767 6.60 -51.88 42.03
CA GLY A 767 7.97 -51.84 41.50
C GLY A 767 8.02 -51.86 39.95
N ARG A 768 9.01 -51.15 39.40
CA ARG A 768 9.33 -51.14 37.95
C ARG A 768 9.51 -52.61 37.45
N ALA A 769 9.22 -52.83 36.17
CA ALA A 769 9.25 -54.14 35.49
C ALA A 769 8.23 -55.15 36.01
N THR A 770 7.16 -54.76 36.66
CA THR A 770 6.00 -55.63 37.04
C THR A 770 4.85 -55.41 36.00
N ALA A 771 3.82 -56.28 36.02
CA ALA A 771 2.68 -56.21 35.13
C ALA A 771 1.67 -55.09 35.43
N GLY A 772 1.80 -54.40 36.59
CA GLY A 772 0.83 -53.36 37.03
C GLY A 772 -0.44 -53.92 37.68
N VAL A 773 -1.51 -53.13 37.59
CA VAL A 773 -2.86 -53.47 38.09
C VAL A 773 -3.89 -53.18 37.00
N ARG A 774 -5.01 -53.89 37.07
CA ARG A 774 -6.11 -53.67 36.10
C ARG A 774 -6.67 -52.24 36.21
N ALA A 775 -6.78 -51.55 35.11
CA ALA A 775 -7.21 -50.17 35.03
C ALA A 775 -8.62 -50.00 34.36
N HIS A 776 -9.18 -51.05 33.75
CA HIS A 776 -10.49 -51.07 33.13
C HIS A 776 -11.05 -52.47 33.06
N ARG A 777 -12.35 -52.59 33.23
CA ARG A 777 -13.09 -53.84 32.98
C ARG A 777 -13.87 -53.71 31.71
N PHE A 778 -13.52 -54.53 30.71
CA PHE A 778 -14.16 -54.52 29.41
C PHE A 778 -15.62 -54.94 29.50
N LEU A 779 -16.51 -54.21 28.80
CA LEU A 779 -17.90 -54.54 28.59
C LEU A 779 -18.02 -55.65 27.50
N ARG A 780 -19.25 -56.22 27.34
CA ARG A 780 -19.49 -57.23 26.31
C ARG A 780 -19.21 -56.63 24.92
N GLY A 781 -18.24 -57.21 24.19
CA GLY A 781 -17.79 -56.78 22.86
C GLY A 781 -16.52 -55.93 22.87
N GLU A 782 -16.07 -55.44 24.05
CA GLU A 782 -14.78 -54.75 24.21
C GLU A 782 -13.72 -55.77 24.58
N ASN A 783 -12.50 -55.56 24.12
CA ASN A 783 -11.40 -56.48 24.51
C ASN A 783 -10.02 -55.77 24.67
N HIS A 784 -9.94 -54.47 24.35
CA HIS A 784 -8.73 -53.69 24.52
C HIS A 784 -9.00 -52.20 24.72
N LEU A 785 -8.04 -51.51 25.33
CA LEU A 785 -8.06 -50.07 25.37
C LEU A 785 -7.56 -49.49 24.04
N THR A 786 -8.31 -48.61 23.48
CA THR A 786 -7.94 -47.81 22.29
C THR A 786 -7.34 -46.47 22.68
N PHE A 787 -7.69 -46.00 23.89
CA PHE A 787 -7.23 -44.70 24.43
C PHE A 787 -6.91 -44.83 25.93
N ALA A 788 -5.84 -44.13 26.35
CA ALA A 788 -5.51 -43.93 27.76
C ALA A 788 -4.83 -42.58 27.96
N TRP A 789 -5.11 -41.96 29.08
CA TRP A 789 -4.44 -40.76 29.54
C TRP A 789 -4.39 -40.72 31.07
N VAL A 790 -3.27 -40.26 31.62
CA VAL A 790 -3.09 -40.06 33.06
C VAL A 790 -2.38 -38.74 33.30
N GLY A 791 -2.91 -37.90 34.14
CA GLY A 791 -2.34 -36.57 34.38
C GLY A 791 -3.11 -35.79 35.44
N SER A 792 -2.68 -34.55 35.69
CA SER A 792 -3.28 -33.67 36.70
C SER A 792 -4.63 -33.10 36.22
N ALA A 793 -5.58 -32.96 37.11
CA ALA A 793 -6.85 -32.30 36.90
C ALA A 793 -6.74 -30.79 37.24
N PRO A 794 -7.55 -29.87 36.65
CA PRO A 794 -8.52 -30.15 35.60
C PRO A 794 -7.88 -30.37 34.22
N ALA A 795 -8.50 -31.23 33.41
CA ALA A 795 -8.02 -31.58 32.09
C ALA A 795 -9.06 -31.31 30.99
N ARG A 796 -8.60 -31.17 29.75
CA ARG A 796 -9.40 -30.83 28.57
C ARG A 796 -9.29 -31.92 27.52
N ALA A 797 -10.42 -32.39 26.97
CA ALA A 797 -10.45 -33.39 25.91
C ALA A 797 -10.86 -32.79 24.57
N ALA A 798 -10.28 -33.27 23.46
CA ALA A 798 -10.59 -32.86 22.10
C ALA A 798 -10.61 -34.04 21.13
N ASP A 799 -11.28 -33.90 20.01
CA ASP A 799 -11.22 -34.79 18.87
C ASP A 799 -9.93 -34.59 18.04
N ALA A 800 -9.76 -35.34 16.97
CA ALA A 800 -8.60 -35.26 16.09
C ALA A 800 -8.46 -33.91 15.37
N SER A 801 -9.55 -33.12 15.23
CA SER A 801 -9.53 -31.80 14.63
C SER A 801 -9.22 -30.66 15.64
N GLY A 802 -9.07 -31.01 16.92
CA GLY A 802 -8.88 -30.06 18.02
C GLY A 802 -10.17 -29.42 18.53
N LYS A 803 -11.35 -29.89 18.10
CA LYS A 803 -12.64 -29.47 18.63
C LYS A 803 -12.84 -30.02 20.03
N ALA A 804 -13.24 -29.17 20.96
CA ALA A 804 -13.48 -29.54 22.34
C ALA A 804 -14.57 -30.60 22.49
N ILE A 805 -14.31 -31.62 23.31
CA ILE A 805 -15.27 -32.68 23.68
C ILE A 805 -15.57 -32.57 25.17
N GLY A 806 -16.88 -32.52 25.50
CA GLY A 806 -17.36 -32.49 26.87
C GLY A 806 -16.93 -31.23 27.65
N LYS A 807 -17.19 -31.26 28.96
CA LYS A 807 -16.73 -30.26 29.94
C LYS A 807 -15.29 -30.55 30.38
N LEU A 808 -14.75 -29.72 31.28
CA LEU A 808 -13.50 -30.03 31.97
C LEU A 808 -13.60 -31.34 32.76
N LEU A 809 -12.55 -32.14 32.74
CA LEU A 809 -12.43 -33.35 33.55
C LEU A 809 -11.79 -32.93 34.88
N THR A 810 -12.55 -32.98 35.95
CA THR A 810 -12.12 -32.62 37.31
C THR A 810 -11.94 -33.86 38.20
N LEU A 811 -11.38 -33.68 39.36
CA LEU A 811 -11.30 -34.77 40.39
C LEU A 811 -12.70 -35.20 40.85
N ASP A 812 -13.67 -34.30 40.93
CA ASP A 812 -15.04 -34.60 41.33
C ASP A 812 -15.79 -35.47 40.27
N ASP A 813 -15.35 -35.40 39.00
CA ASP A 813 -15.86 -36.25 37.92
C ASP A 813 -15.20 -37.66 37.91
N ALA A 814 -14.19 -37.89 38.71
CA ALA A 814 -13.42 -39.12 38.79
C ALA A 814 -13.96 -40.08 39.85
N ASP A 815 -15.16 -40.67 39.60
CA ASP A 815 -15.86 -41.55 40.53
C ASP A 815 -15.66 -43.04 40.22
N GLY A 816 -14.93 -43.35 39.15
CA GLY A 816 -14.66 -44.71 38.70
C GLY A 816 -13.74 -45.49 39.61
N LYS A 817 -14.13 -46.74 39.98
CA LYS A 817 -13.26 -47.66 40.68
C LYS A 817 -12.16 -48.18 39.76
N ARG A 818 -11.00 -48.53 40.32
CA ARG A 818 -9.83 -49.07 39.59
C ARG A 818 -10.22 -50.11 38.55
N ASP A 819 -10.95 -51.15 38.97
CA ASP A 819 -11.34 -52.33 38.16
C ASP A 819 -12.81 -52.26 37.62
N GLY A 820 -13.44 -51.04 37.65
CA GLY A 820 -14.75 -50.77 37.09
C GLY A 820 -14.74 -50.68 35.56
N SER A 821 -15.94 -50.80 34.95
CA SER A 821 -16.18 -50.52 33.53
C SER A 821 -16.39 -49.06 33.29
N GLY A 822 -16.28 -48.65 32.02
CA GLY A 822 -16.60 -47.26 31.62
C GLY A 822 -18.08 -47.05 31.32
N ASP A 823 -18.51 -45.82 31.22
CA ASP A 823 -19.80 -45.34 30.69
C ASP A 823 -19.70 -45.07 29.20
N THR A 824 -20.84 -44.85 28.54
CA THR A 824 -20.87 -44.51 27.11
C THR A 824 -20.03 -43.30 26.83
N ALA A 825 -19.10 -43.36 25.87
CA ALA A 825 -18.19 -42.27 25.56
C ALA A 825 -18.94 -41.05 25.04
N PRO A 826 -18.67 -39.83 25.50
CA PRO A 826 -19.36 -38.60 25.07
C PRO A 826 -18.99 -38.21 23.65
N GLY A 827 -18.04 -38.87 23.03
CA GLY A 827 -17.53 -38.62 21.67
C GLY A 827 -16.18 -39.30 21.44
N GLN A 828 -15.66 -39.19 20.23
CA GLN A 828 -14.32 -39.76 19.88
C GLN A 828 -13.20 -38.86 20.36
N ILE A 829 -12.65 -39.20 21.53
CA ILE A 829 -11.52 -38.47 22.13
C ILE A 829 -10.21 -38.89 21.44
N ALA A 830 -9.52 -37.94 20.85
CA ALA A 830 -8.19 -38.16 20.25
C ALA A 830 -7.04 -37.72 21.16
N ALA A 831 -7.29 -36.72 22.03
CA ALA A 831 -6.29 -36.19 22.94
C ALA A 831 -6.93 -35.62 24.21
N ILE A 832 -6.16 -35.73 25.32
CA ILE A 832 -6.42 -35.03 26.57
C ILE A 832 -5.12 -34.29 26.96
N GLY A 833 -5.26 -33.10 27.51
CA GLY A 833 -4.14 -32.29 28.00
C GLY A 833 -4.56 -31.34 29.08
N THR A 834 -3.59 -30.81 29.82
CA THR A 834 -3.81 -29.92 30.96
C THR A 834 -2.71 -28.91 31.11
N THR A 835 -3.07 -27.72 31.65
CA THR A 835 -2.14 -26.69 32.10
C THR A 835 -1.90 -26.77 33.64
N ALA A 836 -2.60 -27.65 34.32
CA ALA A 836 -2.55 -27.76 35.80
C ALA A 836 -1.12 -27.93 36.39
N PRO A 837 -0.19 -28.70 35.80
CA PRO A 837 1.19 -28.79 36.31
C PRO A 837 1.96 -27.47 36.25
N TYR A 838 1.52 -26.53 35.46
CA TYR A 838 2.17 -25.23 35.19
C TYR A 838 1.44 -24.05 35.86
N ALA A 839 0.34 -24.33 36.57
CA ALA A 839 -0.50 -23.29 37.20
C ALA A 839 0.06 -22.74 38.53
N SER A 840 1.04 -23.44 39.12
CA SER A 840 1.61 -23.08 40.42
C SER A 840 3.14 -23.01 40.45
N VAL A 841 3.77 -22.86 39.25
CA VAL A 841 5.24 -22.72 39.19
C VAL A 841 5.61 -21.36 39.77
N ALA A 842 6.17 -21.37 41.02
CA ALA A 842 6.72 -20.18 41.64
C ALA A 842 7.79 -19.56 40.72
N ALA A 843 7.75 -18.27 40.54
CA ALA A 843 8.83 -17.54 39.85
C ALA A 843 10.12 -17.84 40.59
N ASP A 844 11.10 -18.42 39.89
CA ASP A 844 12.44 -18.65 40.47
C ASP A 844 13.00 -17.32 40.93
N ALA A 845 13.17 -17.17 42.26
CA ALA A 845 13.83 -16.06 42.94
C ALA A 845 15.34 -15.97 42.62
N SER A 846 15.85 -16.61 41.57
CA SER A 846 17.28 -16.69 41.26
C SER A 846 17.83 -15.65 40.30
N SER A 847 17.07 -14.60 40.00
CA SER A 847 17.61 -13.43 39.29
C SER A 847 17.81 -12.18 40.15
N ALA A 848 17.69 -12.32 41.49
CA ALA A 848 17.80 -11.21 42.46
C ALA A 848 19.08 -11.21 43.30
N GLU A 849 20.12 -11.95 42.90
CA GLU A 849 21.47 -11.80 43.45
C GLU A 849 22.46 -11.29 42.40
N VAL A 850 22.21 -10.13 41.84
CA VAL A 850 23.24 -9.25 41.31
C VAL A 850 23.30 -8.05 42.21
N ALA A 851 24.16 -8.20 43.26
CA ALA A 851 24.94 -7.14 43.88
C ALA A 851 24.22 -5.82 44.19
N GLU A 852 23.53 -5.77 45.29
CA GLU A 852 23.53 -4.62 46.17
C GLU A 852 24.95 -4.42 46.74
N GLN A 853 25.87 -3.85 45.97
CA GLN A 853 27.06 -3.24 46.48
C GLN A 853 26.63 -1.89 47.10
N THR A 854 26.43 -1.91 48.42
CA THR A 854 26.36 -0.73 49.27
C THR A 854 27.60 0.14 49.02
N PRO A 855 27.43 1.49 48.84
CA PRO A 855 28.56 2.39 48.83
C PRO A 855 29.15 2.48 50.24
N VAL A 856 30.38 2.08 50.36
CA VAL A 856 31.21 2.28 51.54
C VAL A 856 31.41 3.80 51.68
N THR A 857 30.87 4.39 52.73
CA THR A 857 31.18 5.72 53.21
C THR A 857 32.64 5.73 53.62
N ALA A 858 33.49 6.47 52.89
CA ALA A 858 34.82 6.85 53.30
C ALA A 858 34.69 8.03 54.26
N GLY A 859 35.19 7.82 55.48
CA GLY A 859 35.37 8.84 56.51
C GLY A 859 36.43 9.84 56.10
N GLU A 860 36.23 11.04 56.60
CA GLU A 860 37.19 12.14 56.65
C GLU A 860 38.48 11.74 57.30
N GLU A 861 39.62 12.06 56.67
CA GLU A 861 40.84 12.42 57.34
C GLU A 861 41.53 13.54 56.58
N THR A 862 41.76 14.61 57.34
CA THR A 862 42.50 15.86 57.05
C THR A 862 43.98 15.60 56.88
N GLY A 863 44.60 16.25 55.91
CA GLY A 863 46.05 16.29 55.85
C GLY A 863 46.61 17.14 54.70
N ASP A 864 47.00 18.33 55.10
CA ASP A 864 47.79 19.41 54.50
C ASP A 864 48.95 18.98 53.59
N GLY A 865 49.28 19.80 52.54
CA GLY A 865 50.63 19.82 51.93
C GLY A 865 50.72 20.22 50.46
N ALA A 866 50.68 21.47 50.21
CA ALA A 866 51.51 22.30 49.38
C ALA A 866 52.14 21.91 48.04
N ILE A 867 51.91 22.77 47.05
CA ILE A 867 52.80 23.34 46.04
C ILE A 867 53.31 22.52 44.88
N GLY A 868 53.04 23.04 43.65
CA GLY A 868 53.77 22.69 42.41
C GLY A 868 53.03 23.10 41.14
N ASP A 869 53.29 24.39 40.81
CA ASP A 869 53.03 25.10 39.56
C ASP A 869 53.75 24.47 38.34
N ASP A 870 53.14 24.49 37.16
CA ASP A 870 53.67 24.78 35.84
C ASP A 870 52.82 24.11 34.77
N GLY A 871 52.17 24.77 33.87
CA GLY A 871 52.51 25.81 32.96
C GLY A 871 52.90 25.23 31.61
N SER A 872 52.00 25.39 30.62
CA SER A 872 52.24 25.62 29.18
C SER A 872 51.27 24.72 28.32
N ARG A 873 50.27 25.32 27.65
CA ARG A 873 50.24 26.07 26.38
C ARG A 873 51.03 25.41 25.24
N LEU A 874 50.27 25.13 24.17
CA LEU A 874 50.44 25.43 22.74
C LEU A 874 49.70 24.38 21.94
N SER A 875 48.62 24.61 21.22
CA SER A 875 48.37 25.37 19.96
C SER A 875 49.08 24.83 18.74
N LEU A 876 48.26 24.68 17.72
CA LEU A 876 48.46 24.99 16.30
C LEU A 876 48.87 23.88 15.32
N PHE A 877 47.97 23.67 14.39
CA PHE A 877 48.08 23.80 12.91
C PHE A 877 48.90 22.80 12.12
N ASP A 878 48.28 22.60 10.97
CA ASP A 878 48.78 22.20 9.64
C ASP A 878 48.91 20.68 9.44
N GLY A 879 48.46 20.12 8.37
CA GLY A 879 48.08 20.63 7.06
C GLY A 879 48.18 19.44 6.10
N ASP A 880 47.35 19.51 5.12
CA ASP A 880 47.46 19.03 3.74
C ASP A 880 47.85 17.59 3.33
N ASP A 881 47.05 17.21 2.36
CA ASP A 881 47.34 16.42 1.14
C ASP A 881 47.41 14.86 1.22
N ALA A 882 46.38 14.23 0.71
CA ALA A 882 46.31 13.50 -0.55
C ALA A 882 44.91 12.86 -0.71
#